data_2f1d5b02420b993694a60a6d0935a90a
#
_entry.id   2f1d5b02420b993694a60a6d0935a90a
#
_cell.length_a   1.000
_cell.length_b   1.000
_cell.length_c   1.000
_cell.angle_alpha   90.00
_cell.angle_beta   90.00
_cell.angle_gamma   90.00
#
_symmetry.space_group_name_H-M   'P 1'
#
loop_
_entity.id
_entity.type
_entity.pdbx_description
1 polymer ?
#
loop_
_entity_poly.entity_id
_entity_poly.type
_entity_poly.pdbx_seq_one_letter_code
_entity_poly.pdbx_strand_id
1 'polypeptide(L)'
;AARPGVGKSTLGLDFMRSCSIRHRMASVIFSLEMSKSEIVMRLLSAEAKIKLSDMRSGRMSDDDWTRLARRMSEISEAPLFIDDSPNLTMMEIRAKARRLRQKANLKLIVVDYLQLMTSGKKYESRQVEVSEFSRHLKLLAKELEVPVVAISQLNRGPEQRTDKKPMLADLRESGCLTASTRILRADTGAEVAFGELMRSGERPMVWSLDERLRMVARPMINVFPSGRKEVFRLRLASGREVEATGSHPFMKFEGWTPLAQLKVGDRIAAPRRVPEPIDTQRMPESELISLARMIGDGSCLKNQPIRYEPVDEANLAAVTVSAAHSDGAAIRDDYLAARVPSLRPARQRLPRGRCTPIAAWLAGLGLFTKRSHEKCVPEAVFRAPNDQVALFLRHLWSAGGSVRWDPTNGQGRVYYGSTSRRLIDDVAQLLLRVGIFSWITHAPKLGGHDSWRLHIHGAKDQVRFLRHVGVHGAEAVAAQEMLRQLKGPVRNPNLDSAPKKVWAQVRNRLSAKQMMDIQLHEPTMWKHSPSRSRPHRAEARIEDRAIHELARGDAYWDTVVEITSIGDQHVFDGTVSGTHNFVANGISLHNSLEQDADVVILLHRPDAFDRDDPRGGEADFILAKHRNGPTKTVTVAHQLHLSRFANMAR
;
A
#
# COMPACT_ATOMS: atom_id res chain seq x y z
N ALA A 1 19.61 -9.24 12.25
CA ALA A 1 19.74 -7.78 12.18
C ALA A 1 19.98 -7.18 13.56
N ALA A 2 20.74 -6.09 13.66
CA ALA A 2 21.02 -5.39 14.92
C ALA A 2 21.50 -3.95 14.69
N ARG A 3 21.54 -3.16 15.78
CA ARG A 3 22.26 -1.89 15.81
C ARG A 3 23.80 -2.10 15.71
N PRO A 4 24.59 -1.10 15.34
CA PRO A 4 26.05 -1.17 15.38
C PRO A 4 26.56 -1.60 16.76
N GLY A 5 27.65 -2.37 16.82
CA GLY A 5 28.28 -2.80 18.08
C GLY A 5 27.59 -3.94 18.84
N VAL A 6 26.38 -4.36 18.47
CA VAL A 6 25.64 -5.42 19.18
C VAL A 6 26.17 -6.84 18.87
N GLY A 7 26.93 -7.04 17.78
CA GLY A 7 27.53 -8.33 17.43
C GLY A 7 26.96 -9.03 16.20
N LYS A 8 26.34 -8.28 15.27
CA LYS A 8 25.72 -8.85 14.04
C LYS A 8 26.70 -9.65 13.18
N SER A 9 27.89 -9.11 12.90
CA SER A 9 28.93 -9.80 12.13
C SER A 9 29.49 -11.01 12.86
N THR A 10 29.63 -10.93 14.19
CA THR A 10 30.01 -12.06 15.05
C THR A 10 29.07 -13.24 14.91
N LEU A 11 27.74 -13.00 14.90
CA LEU A 11 26.76 -14.06 14.69
C LEU A 11 26.88 -14.68 13.30
N GLY A 12 27.12 -13.88 12.26
CA GLY A 12 27.38 -14.40 10.90
C GLY A 12 28.61 -15.30 10.84
N LEU A 13 29.69 -14.90 11.52
CA LEU A 13 30.91 -15.70 11.64
C LEU A 13 30.68 -16.97 12.45
N ASP A 14 29.84 -16.95 13.49
CA ASP A 14 29.48 -18.15 14.27
C ASP A 14 28.73 -19.19 13.42
N PHE A 15 27.84 -18.76 12.53
CA PHE A 15 27.23 -19.67 11.55
C PHE A 15 28.28 -20.31 10.62
N MET A 16 29.22 -19.53 10.11
CA MET A 16 30.30 -20.06 9.25
C MET A 16 31.23 -21.00 10.00
N ARG A 17 31.60 -20.68 11.23
CA ARG A 17 32.41 -21.55 12.10
C ARG A 17 31.71 -22.90 12.31
N SER A 18 30.44 -22.87 12.63
CA SER A 18 29.65 -24.08 12.78
C SER A 18 29.62 -24.88 11.47
N CYS A 19 29.35 -24.23 10.34
CA CYS A 19 29.27 -24.88 9.03
C CYS A 19 30.63 -25.48 8.61
N SER A 20 31.71 -24.65 8.57
CA SER A 20 32.95 -25.06 7.91
C SER A 20 33.98 -25.69 8.85
N ILE A 21 34.10 -25.22 10.09
CA ILE A 21 35.10 -25.76 11.02
C ILE A 21 34.56 -26.99 11.73
N ARG A 22 33.34 -26.93 12.30
CA ARG A 22 32.77 -28.06 13.04
C ARG A 22 32.22 -29.18 12.18
N HIS A 23 31.48 -28.81 11.11
CA HIS A 23 30.77 -29.79 10.25
C HIS A 23 31.46 -30.03 8.91
N ARG A 24 32.60 -29.41 8.64
CA ARG A 24 33.39 -29.56 7.39
C ARG A 24 32.58 -29.34 6.11
N MET A 25 31.57 -28.48 6.16
CA MET A 25 30.73 -28.09 5.02
C MET A 25 31.18 -26.74 4.45
N ALA A 26 31.19 -26.59 3.14
CA ALA A 26 31.65 -25.35 2.51
C ALA A 26 30.74 -24.16 2.82
N SER A 27 31.34 -23.05 3.26
CA SER A 27 30.65 -21.77 3.43
C SER A 27 31.43 -20.61 2.80
N VAL A 28 30.72 -19.55 2.42
CA VAL A 28 31.33 -18.31 1.92
C VAL A 28 30.74 -17.09 2.62
N ILE A 29 31.62 -16.14 2.95
CA ILE A 29 31.23 -14.79 3.34
C ILE A 29 31.63 -13.78 2.28
N PHE A 30 30.68 -12.94 1.87
CA PHE A 30 30.91 -11.72 1.11
C PHE A 30 30.90 -10.57 2.11
N SER A 31 32.09 -10.05 2.42
CA SER A 31 32.28 -8.98 3.40
C SER A 31 32.52 -7.66 2.71
N LEU A 32 31.63 -6.70 2.97
CA LEU A 32 31.70 -5.35 2.44
C LEU A 32 32.19 -4.33 3.50
N GLU A 33 32.25 -4.76 4.77
CA GLU A 33 32.65 -3.92 5.90
C GLU A 33 34.07 -4.27 6.42
N MET A 34 34.37 -5.57 6.50
CA MET A 34 35.60 -6.05 7.12
C MET A 34 36.54 -6.69 6.10
N SER A 35 37.85 -6.45 6.27
CA SER A 35 38.87 -7.11 5.47
C SER A 35 39.00 -8.61 5.82
N LYS A 36 39.54 -9.38 4.87
CA LYS A 36 39.83 -10.80 5.06
C LYS A 36 40.70 -11.03 6.31
N SER A 37 41.71 -10.19 6.53
CA SER A 37 42.59 -10.28 7.71
C SER A 37 41.83 -10.12 9.02
N GLU A 38 40.88 -9.17 9.09
CA GLU A 38 40.08 -8.96 10.27
C GLU A 38 39.13 -10.12 10.54
N ILE A 39 38.54 -10.69 9.50
CA ILE A 39 37.66 -11.89 9.63
C ILE A 39 38.45 -13.08 10.16
N VAL A 40 39.65 -13.33 9.58
CA VAL A 40 40.53 -14.43 10.02
C VAL A 40 40.96 -14.23 11.48
N MET A 41 41.32 -13.02 11.89
CA MET A 41 41.64 -12.70 13.28
C MET A 41 40.50 -13.00 14.24
N ARG A 42 39.28 -12.65 13.86
CA ARG A 42 38.07 -12.94 14.68
C ARG A 42 37.77 -14.43 14.76
N LEU A 43 37.94 -15.17 13.66
CA LEU A 43 37.78 -16.64 13.65
C LEU A 43 38.81 -17.32 14.54
N LEU A 44 40.07 -16.89 14.45
CA LEU A 44 41.16 -17.40 15.31
C LEU A 44 40.92 -17.07 16.78
N SER A 45 40.56 -15.83 17.12
CA SER A 45 40.19 -15.43 18.48
C SER A 45 39.09 -16.33 19.06
N ALA A 46 38.06 -16.62 18.27
CA ALA A 46 36.95 -17.44 18.70
C ALA A 46 37.31 -18.92 18.91
N GLU A 47 38.16 -19.48 18.02
CA GLU A 47 38.55 -20.91 18.10
C GLU A 47 39.67 -21.16 19.11
N ALA A 48 40.66 -20.28 19.17
CA ALA A 48 41.76 -20.40 20.13
C ALA A 48 41.36 -19.92 21.54
N LYS A 49 40.21 -19.25 21.69
CA LYS A 49 39.77 -18.58 22.93
C LYS A 49 40.78 -17.58 23.46
N ILE A 50 41.36 -16.77 22.59
CA ILE A 50 42.29 -15.70 22.89
C ILE A 50 41.57 -14.37 22.66
N LYS A 51 41.73 -13.40 23.59
CA LYS A 51 41.10 -12.09 23.42
C LYS A 51 41.62 -11.40 22.16
N LEU A 52 40.67 -10.86 21.37
CA LEU A 52 41.03 -10.17 20.13
C LEU A 52 41.96 -8.97 20.37
N SER A 53 41.84 -8.28 21.52
CA SER A 53 42.72 -7.22 21.95
C SER A 53 44.19 -7.69 22.09
N ASP A 54 44.36 -8.87 22.71
CA ASP A 54 45.66 -9.41 23.02
C ASP A 54 46.37 -9.89 21.74
N MET A 55 45.58 -10.49 20.82
CA MET A 55 46.08 -10.83 19.48
C MET A 55 46.52 -9.59 18.67
N ARG A 56 45.76 -8.50 18.74
CA ARG A 56 46.07 -7.25 18.02
C ARG A 56 47.28 -6.53 18.60
N SER A 57 47.46 -6.58 19.91
CA SER A 57 48.57 -5.92 20.60
C SER A 57 49.84 -6.79 20.71
N GLY A 58 49.76 -8.07 20.28
CA GLY A 58 50.86 -9.01 20.43
C GLY A 58 51.11 -9.48 21.88
N ARG A 59 50.19 -9.16 22.82
CA ARG A 59 50.30 -9.53 24.25
C ARG A 59 49.71 -10.91 24.49
N MET A 60 50.34 -11.93 23.90
CA MET A 60 49.92 -13.33 24.02
C MET A 60 50.95 -14.10 24.83
N SER A 61 50.52 -15.01 25.68
CA SER A 61 51.37 -15.98 26.40
C SER A 61 51.85 -17.07 25.45
N ASP A 62 52.87 -17.82 25.87
CA ASP A 62 53.38 -18.96 25.09
C ASP A 62 52.29 -20.05 24.92
N ASP A 63 51.43 -20.21 25.89
CA ASP A 63 50.25 -21.08 25.76
C ASP A 63 49.24 -20.56 24.72
N ASP A 64 49.05 -19.24 24.68
CA ASP A 64 48.22 -18.63 23.65
C ASP A 64 48.77 -18.87 22.25
N TRP A 65 50.07 -18.72 22.07
CA TRP A 65 50.76 -18.99 20.81
C TRP A 65 50.64 -20.44 20.39
N THR A 66 50.76 -21.38 21.32
CA THR A 66 50.61 -22.82 21.04
C THR A 66 49.18 -23.15 20.63
N ARG A 67 48.16 -22.62 21.35
CA ARG A 67 46.76 -22.78 20.97
C ARG A 67 46.46 -22.16 19.61
N LEU A 68 46.98 -20.96 19.35
CA LEU A 68 46.79 -20.25 18.09
C LEU A 68 47.33 -21.07 16.91
N ALA A 69 48.58 -21.55 17.00
CA ALA A 69 49.21 -22.36 15.95
C ALA A 69 48.41 -23.61 15.60
N ARG A 70 47.93 -24.34 16.63
CA ARG A 70 47.08 -25.52 16.43
C ARG A 70 45.79 -25.17 15.72
N ARG A 71 45.10 -24.09 16.09
CA ARG A 71 43.82 -23.69 15.48
C ARG A 71 44.01 -23.09 14.10
N MET A 72 45.16 -22.48 13.80
CA MET A 72 45.47 -22.02 12.44
C MET A 72 45.49 -23.16 11.44
N SER A 73 46.10 -24.31 11.76
CA SER A 73 46.07 -25.49 10.88
C SER A 73 44.66 -25.96 10.62
N GLU A 74 43.83 -26.12 11.67
CA GLU A 74 42.42 -26.55 11.55
C GLU A 74 41.56 -25.61 10.67
N ILE A 75 41.78 -24.30 10.79
CA ILE A 75 41.06 -23.29 10.00
C ILE A 75 41.54 -23.25 8.55
N SER A 76 42.84 -23.42 8.31
CA SER A 76 43.41 -23.42 6.96
C SER A 76 42.91 -24.58 6.10
N GLU A 77 42.59 -25.71 6.72
CA GLU A 77 42.04 -26.89 6.07
C GLU A 77 40.50 -26.86 5.94
N ALA A 78 39.85 -25.93 6.62
CA ALA A 78 38.38 -25.84 6.59
C ALA A 78 37.89 -25.27 5.23
N PRO A 79 36.79 -25.80 4.67
CA PRO A 79 36.22 -25.32 3.40
C PRO A 79 35.47 -23.98 3.63
N LEU A 80 36.21 -22.96 4.09
CA LEU A 80 35.72 -21.64 4.42
C LEU A 80 36.30 -20.62 3.43
N PHE A 81 35.42 -19.91 2.71
CA PHE A 81 35.80 -18.93 1.69
C PHE A 81 35.45 -17.52 2.16
N ILE A 82 36.38 -16.60 1.98
CA ILE A 82 36.21 -15.18 2.33
C ILE A 82 36.43 -14.36 1.08
N ASP A 83 35.48 -13.51 0.74
CA ASP A 83 35.55 -12.53 -0.34
C ASP A 83 35.32 -11.14 0.25
N ASP A 84 36.38 -10.35 0.29
CA ASP A 84 36.39 -8.96 0.79
C ASP A 84 36.57 -7.95 -0.35
N SER A 85 36.18 -8.33 -1.57
CA SER A 85 36.25 -7.43 -2.73
C SER A 85 35.39 -6.19 -2.50
N PRO A 86 35.92 -4.99 -2.72
CA PRO A 86 35.15 -3.75 -2.58
C PRO A 86 34.09 -3.64 -3.68
N ASN A 87 32.96 -3.00 -3.37
CA ASN A 87 31.88 -2.69 -4.32
C ASN A 87 31.25 -3.91 -5.03
N LEU A 88 31.11 -5.03 -4.33
CA LEU A 88 30.48 -6.24 -4.87
C LEU A 88 29.03 -5.98 -5.31
N THR A 89 28.75 -6.31 -6.56
CA THR A 89 27.41 -6.30 -7.11
C THR A 89 26.69 -7.64 -6.92
N MET A 90 25.35 -7.64 -6.98
CA MET A 90 24.56 -8.89 -6.95
C MET A 90 24.94 -9.89 -8.04
N MET A 91 25.33 -9.40 -9.23
CA MET A 91 25.74 -10.28 -10.33
C MET A 91 27.06 -11.00 -10.02
N GLU A 92 28.03 -10.30 -9.40
CA GLU A 92 29.31 -10.89 -8.99
C GLU A 92 29.13 -11.89 -7.86
N ILE A 93 28.33 -11.55 -6.82
CA ILE A 93 27.99 -12.48 -5.74
C ILE A 93 27.38 -13.76 -6.32
N ARG A 94 26.41 -13.63 -7.25
CA ARG A 94 25.76 -14.77 -7.90
C ARG A 94 26.74 -15.61 -8.70
N ALA A 95 27.61 -15.01 -9.49
CA ALA A 95 28.60 -15.70 -10.30
C ALA A 95 29.62 -16.46 -9.43
N LYS A 96 30.15 -15.82 -8.36
CA LYS A 96 31.09 -16.42 -7.42
C LYS A 96 30.43 -17.57 -6.62
N ALA A 97 29.20 -17.36 -6.12
CA ALA A 97 28.47 -18.39 -5.39
C ALA A 97 28.15 -19.62 -6.26
N ARG A 98 27.76 -19.44 -7.53
CA ARG A 98 27.56 -20.55 -8.49
C ARG A 98 28.84 -21.35 -8.69
N ARG A 99 29.98 -20.67 -8.89
CA ARG A 99 31.27 -21.34 -9.05
C ARG A 99 31.66 -22.14 -7.80
N LEU A 100 31.44 -21.59 -6.59
CA LEU A 100 31.71 -22.31 -5.34
C LEU A 100 30.72 -23.48 -5.13
N ARG A 101 29.47 -23.33 -5.53
CA ARG A 101 28.50 -24.44 -5.48
C ARG A 101 28.94 -25.63 -6.31
N GLN A 102 29.49 -25.39 -7.51
CA GLN A 102 30.00 -26.44 -8.40
C GLN A 102 31.32 -27.06 -7.92
N LYS A 103 32.29 -26.21 -7.45
CA LYS A 103 33.64 -26.67 -7.11
C LYS A 103 33.75 -27.25 -5.70
N ALA A 104 33.03 -26.73 -4.74
CA ALA A 104 33.18 -27.04 -3.32
C ALA A 104 31.88 -27.51 -2.64
N ASN A 105 30.80 -27.74 -3.39
CA ASN A 105 29.50 -28.13 -2.84
C ASN A 105 29.03 -27.17 -1.71
N LEU A 106 29.01 -25.87 -2.00
CA LEU A 106 28.66 -24.79 -1.09
C LEU A 106 27.35 -25.08 -0.35
N LYS A 107 27.31 -24.87 0.99
CA LYS A 107 26.18 -25.15 1.88
C LYS A 107 25.67 -23.92 2.64
N LEU A 108 26.44 -22.82 2.70
CA LEU A 108 26.05 -21.60 3.38
C LEU A 108 26.65 -20.37 2.70
N ILE A 109 25.83 -19.33 2.53
CA ILE A 109 26.28 -18.01 2.07
C ILE A 109 25.97 -17.00 3.17
N VAL A 110 26.95 -16.16 3.52
CA VAL A 110 26.81 -15.01 4.43
C VAL A 110 27.13 -13.75 3.66
N VAL A 111 26.32 -12.69 3.81
CA VAL A 111 26.53 -11.36 3.22
C VAL A 111 26.56 -10.32 4.32
N ASP A 112 27.69 -9.64 4.53
CA ASP A 112 27.91 -8.65 5.59
C ASP A 112 28.31 -7.28 5.00
N TYR A 113 27.42 -6.30 4.92
CA TYR A 113 25.99 -6.24 5.17
C TYR A 113 25.25 -5.54 4.00
N LEU A 114 23.95 -5.77 3.89
CA LEU A 114 23.11 -5.37 2.74
C LEU A 114 23.23 -3.90 2.36
N GLN A 115 23.32 -3.00 3.34
CA GLN A 115 23.37 -1.56 3.11
C GLN A 115 24.67 -1.07 2.49
N LEU A 116 25.71 -1.88 2.31
CA LEU A 116 26.94 -1.53 1.60
C LEU A 116 26.99 -2.03 0.16
N MET A 117 26.06 -2.91 -0.23
CA MET A 117 25.99 -3.41 -1.60
C MET A 117 25.66 -2.30 -2.59
N THR A 118 26.19 -2.40 -3.80
CA THR A 118 25.91 -1.49 -4.91
C THR A 118 25.34 -2.26 -6.10
N SER A 119 24.39 -1.67 -6.82
CA SER A 119 23.73 -2.36 -7.95
C SER A 119 24.43 -2.13 -9.29
N GLY A 120 25.33 -1.14 -9.38
CA GLY A 120 25.88 -0.66 -10.64
C GLY A 120 24.87 0.07 -11.54
N LYS A 121 23.59 0.16 -11.14
CA LYS A 121 22.54 0.90 -11.81
C LYS A 121 22.15 2.11 -10.96
N LYS A 122 21.73 3.20 -11.60
CA LYS A 122 21.15 4.35 -10.88
C LYS A 122 19.73 3.98 -10.41
N TYR A 123 19.57 3.77 -9.10
CA TYR A 123 18.24 3.68 -8.47
C TYR A 123 17.84 5.05 -7.92
N GLU A 124 16.54 5.26 -7.85
CA GLU A 124 15.96 6.52 -7.39
C GLU A 124 16.13 6.73 -5.88
N SER A 125 16.23 5.64 -5.11
CA SER A 125 16.54 5.70 -3.69
C SER A 125 17.31 4.46 -3.22
N ARG A 126 18.10 4.64 -2.16
CA ARG A 126 18.86 3.56 -1.50
C ARG A 126 17.94 2.45 -0.97
N GLN A 127 16.74 2.81 -0.56
CA GLN A 127 15.72 1.89 -0.04
C GLN A 127 15.21 0.91 -1.10
N VAL A 128 14.94 1.40 -2.31
CA VAL A 128 14.55 0.57 -3.45
C VAL A 128 15.67 -0.39 -3.82
N GLU A 129 16.90 0.09 -3.80
CA GLU A 129 18.09 -0.72 -4.10
C GLU A 129 18.27 -1.86 -3.08
N VAL A 130 18.17 -1.59 -1.78
CA VAL A 130 18.24 -2.61 -0.71
C VAL A 130 17.09 -3.62 -0.81
N SER A 131 15.89 -3.19 -1.20
CA SER A 131 14.75 -4.07 -1.46
C SER A 131 15.03 -5.06 -2.57
N GLU A 132 15.58 -4.56 -3.66
CA GLU A 132 15.92 -5.42 -4.81
C GLU A 132 17.03 -6.42 -4.45
N PHE A 133 18.00 -6.02 -3.62
CA PHE A 133 19.01 -6.95 -3.10
C PHE A 133 18.38 -8.08 -2.28
N SER A 134 17.45 -7.77 -1.38
CA SER A 134 16.75 -8.77 -0.59
C SER A 134 16.03 -9.80 -1.47
N ARG A 135 15.29 -9.32 -2.48
CA ARG A 135 14.64 -10.19 -3.48
C ARG A 135 15.63 -11.04 -4.25
N HIS A 136 16.72 -10.47 -4.73
CA HIS A 136 17.75 -11.21 -5.48
C HIS A 136 18.47 -12.25 -4.64
N LEU A 137 18.76 -11.97 -3.36
CA LEU A 137 19.33 -12.94 -2.43
C LEU A 137 18.37 -14.11 -2.16
N LYS A 138 17.06 -13.84 -2.06
CA LYS A 138 16.04 -14.89 -1.98
C LYS A 138 16.01 -15.77 -3.23
N LEU A 139 16.11 -15.17 -4.42
CA LEU A 139 16.18 -15.91 -5.67
C LEU A 139 17.47 -16.73 -5.77
N LEU A 140 18.60 -16.18 -5.31
CA LEU A 140 19.88 -16.88 -5.25
C LEU A 140 19.81 -18.11 -4.32
N ALA A 141 19.22 -17.94 -3.12
CA ALA A 141 19.02 -19.03 -2.18
C ALA A 141 18.19 -20.18 -2.79
N LYS A 142 17.12 -19.83 -3.53
CA LYS A 142 16.27 -20.80 -4.22
C LYS A 142 16.99 -21.47 -5.40
N GLU A 143 17.75 -20.72 -6.18
CA GLU A 143 18.48 -21.21 -7.35
C GLU A 143 19.57 -22.22 -6.96
N LEU A 144 20.33 -21.91 -5.92
CA LEU A 144 21.46 -22.74 -5.49
C LEU A 144 21.05 -23.81 -4.47
N GLU A 145 19.82 -23.76 -3.96
CA GLU A 145 19.34 -24.59 -2.84
C GLU A 145 20.26 -24.51 -1.62
N VAL A 146 20.71 -23.29 -1.31
CA VAL A 146 21.63 -22.98 -0.20
C VAL A 146 21.04 -21.86 0.66
N PRO A 147 21.04 -22.00 2.00
CA PRO A 147 20.65 -20.92 2.87
C PRO A 147 21.56 -19.70 2.70
N VAL A 148 20.95 -18.52 2.60
CA VAL A 148 21.62 -17.23 2.53
C VAL A 148 21.31 -16.44 3.79
N VAL A 149 22.33 -16.11 4.56
CA VAL A 149 22.27 -15.26 5.75
C VAL A 149 22.70 -13.85 5.36
N ALA A 150 21.74 -12.95 5.26
CA ALA A 150 22.02 -11.53 5.00
C ALA A 150 22.05 -10.75 6.31
N ILE A 151 23.16 -10.09 6.60
CA ILE A 151 23.29 -9.20 7.76
C ILE A 151 22.71 -7.84 7.38
N SER A 152 21.94 -7.25 8.29
CA SER A 152 21.30 -5.95 8.11
C SER A 152 21.43 -5.10 9.36
N GLN A 153 21.56 -3.80 9.17
CA GLN A 153 21.56 -2.84 10.26
C GLN A 153 20.11 -2.38 10.53
N LEU A 154 19.78 -2.21 11.82
CA LEU A 154 18.50 -1.63 12.24
C LEU A 154 18.55 -0.09 12.24
N ASN A 155 17.40 0.55 12.05
CA ASN A 155 17.26 1.99 12.25
C ASN A 155 17.44 2.37 13.74
N ARG A 156 17.36 3.68 14.06
CA ARG A 156 17.55 4.17 15.45
C ARG A 156 16.31 4.01 16.35
N GLY A 157 15.24 3.40 15.87
CA GLY A 157 14.00 3.19 16.62
C GLY A 157 14.19 2.51 17.98
N PRO A 158 14.99 1.44 18.11
CA PRO A 158 15.25 0.82 19.42
C PRO A 158 15.85 1.78 20.45
N GLU A 159 16.69 2.72 20.05
CA GLU A 159 17.34 3.67 20.96
C GLU A 159 16.37 4.69 21.57
N GLN A 160 15.22 4.89 20.94
CA GLN A 160 14.20 5.84 21.38
C GLN A 160 13.14 5.19 22.31
N ARG A 161 13.07 3.85 22.37
CA ARG A 161 12.12 3.12 23.21
C ARG A 161 12.67 2.91 24.62
N THR A 162 11.78 2.83 25.58
CA THR A 162 12.11 2.59 27.00
C THR A 162 12.79 1.24 27.20
N ASP A 163 12.29 0.19 26.52
CA ASP A 163 12.81 -1.18 26.65
C ASP A 163 14.01 -1.49 25.75
N LYS A 164 14.39 -0.55 24.86
CA LYS A 164 15.48 -0.67 23.88
C LYS A 164 15.43 -1.94 23.01
N LYS A 165 14.36 -2.74 23.09
CA LYS A 165 14.24 -3.99 22.34
C LYS A 165 13.98 -3.76 20.87
N PRO A 166 14.70 -4.46 19.98
CA PRO A 166 14.46 -4.36 18.55
C PRO A 166 13.16 -5.06 18.14
N MET A 167 12.47 -4.49 17.17
CA MET A 167 11.26 -5.03 16.55
C MET A 167 11.45 -5.21 15.05
N LEU A 168 10.60 -6.00 14.38
CA LEU A 168 10.63 -6.12 12.90
C LEU A 168 10.55 -4.77 12.20
N ALA A 169 9.81 -3.84 12.78
CA ALA A 169 9.70 -2.48 12.27
C ALA A 169 11.03 -1.71 12.19
N ASP A 170 12.03 -2.10 12.97
CA ASP A 170 13.34 -1.43 13.01
C ASP A 170 14.28 -1.89 11.89
N LEU A 171 13.98 -3.03 11.26
CA LEU A 171 14.62 -3.44 10.00
C LEU A 171 14.29 -2.49 8.84
N ARG A 172 13.30 -1.65 9.04
CA ARG A 172 12.67 -0.86 8.02
C ARG A 172 13.13 0.57 8.06
N GLU A 173 13.54 1.04 6.96
CA GLU A 173 13.45 2.45 6.59
C GLU A 173 12.12 2.73 5.86
N SER A 174 11.20 1.75 5.85
CA SER A 174 9.95 1.81 5.11
C SER A 174 8.93 2.74 5.77
N GLY A 175 8.15 3.37 4.92
CA GLY A 175 7.09 4.28 5.31
C GLY A 175 5.89 3.57 5.94
N CYS A 176 5.26 4.26 6.87
CA CYS A 176 4.08 3.79 7.59
C CYS A 176 2.90 4.72 7.35
N LEU A 177 1.71 4.25 7.68
CA LEU A 177 0.42 4.92 7.48
C LEU A 177 -0.31 5.07 8.81
N THR A 178 -1.25 6.02 8.90
CA THR A 178 -2.07 6.22 10.10
C THR A 178 -3.16 5.15 10.25
N ALA A 179 -3.70 5.00 11.45
CA ALA A 179 -4.81 4.08 11.75
C ALA A 179 -6.07 4.38 10.94
N SER A 180 -6.27 5.63 10.54
CA SER A 180 -7.40 6.12 9.75
C SER A 180 -7.30 5.77 8.27
N THR A 181 -6.12 5.41 7.75
CA THR A 181 -5.91 5.04 6.35
C THR A 181 -6.76 3.82 5.99
N ARG A 182 -7.55 3.92 4.93
CA ARG A 182 -8.54 2.93 4.52
C ARG A 182 -8.05 2.12 3.33
N ILE A 183 -7.89 0.83 3.54
CA ILE A 183 -7.40 -0.14 2.55
C ILE A 183 -8.58 -0.65 1.73
N LEU A 184 -8.42 -0.69 0.42
CA LEU A 184 -9.41 -1.21 -0.50
C LEU A 184 -9.36 -2.74 -0.57
N ARG A 185 -10.41 -3.38 -0.08
CA ARG A 185 -10.57 -4.84 -0.11
C ARG A 185 -10.91 -5.33 -1.53
N ALA A 186 -10.34 -6.47 -1.89
CA ALA A 186 -10.62 -7.14 -3.16
C ALA A 186 -11.72 -8.21 -3.01
N ASP A 187 -11.91 -8.74 -1.83
CA ASP A 187 -12.97 -9.71 -1.52
C ASP A 187 -14.34 -9.04 -1.50
N THR A 188 -14.53 -7.97 -0.73
CA THR A 188 -15.83 -7.31 -0.55
C THR A 188 -16.02 -6.03 -1.37
N GLY A 189 -14.93 -5.45 -1.91
CA GLY A 189 -14.95 -4.15 -2.58
C GLY A 189 -15.06 -2.94 -1.64
N ALA A 190 -15.28 -3.14 -0.34
CA ALA A 190 -15.34 -2.09 0.66
C ALA A 190 -13.93 -1.65 1.11
N GLU A 191 -13.87 -0.51 1.78
CA GLU A 191 -12.64 -0.06 2.43
C GLU A 191 -12.68 -0.32 3.94
N VAL A 192 -11.56 -0.79 4.49
CA VAL A 192 -11.37 -1.06 5.91
C VAL A 192 -10.18 -0.26 6.45
N ALA A 193 -10.32 0.34 7.64
CA ALA A 193 -9.23 1.11 8.26
C ALA A 193 -8.13 0.20 8.82
N PHE A 194 -6.86 0.63 8.76
CA PHE A 194 -5.73 -0.09 9.36
C PHE A 194 -5.96 -0.39 10.84
N GLY A 195 -6.47 0.59 11.60
CA GLY A 195 -6.76 0.41 13.01
C GLY A 195 -7.84 -0.65 13.29
N GLU A 196 -8.77 -0.86 12.36
CA GLU A 196 -9.78 -1.91 12.43
C GLU A 196 -9.17 -3.28 12.17
N LEU A 197 -8.36 -3.43 11.12
CA LEU A 197 -7.64 -4.68 10.81
C LEU A 197 -6.70 -5.10 11.96
N MET A 198 -6.10 -4.13 12.65
CA MET A 198 -5.28 -4.40 13.83
C MET A 198 -6.10 -4.98 14.98
N ARG A 199 -7.31 -4.46 15.23
CA ARG A 199 -8.18 -4.90 16.35
C ARG A 199 -8.87 -6.22 16.04
N SER A 200 -9.35 -6.40 14.82
CA SER A 200 -10.06 -7.63 14.41
C SER A 200 -9.12 -8.81 14.16
N GLY A 201 -7.85 -8.54 13.85
CA GLY A 201 -6.91 -9.58 13.40
C GLY A 201 -7.17 -10.08 11.98
N GLU A 202 -8.15 -9.53 11.27
CA GLU A 202 -8.53 -9.92 9.91
C GLU A 202 -7.39 -9.67 8.90
N ARG A 203 -7.27 -10.53 7.90
CA ARG A 203 -6.28 -10.46 6.82
C ARG A 203 -6.98 -10.59 5.47
N PRO A 204 -7.57 -9.50 4.95
CA PRO A 204 -8.39 -9.53 3.75
C PRO A 204 -7.56 -9.71 2.48
N MET A 205 -8.25 -10.06 1.39
CA MET A 205 -7.73 -9.83 0.05
C MET A 205 -7.81 -8.33 -0.25
N VAL A 206 -6.76 -7.76 -0.85
CA VAL A 206 -6.67 -6.33 -1.17
C VAL A 206 -6.34 -6.11 -2.64
N TRP A 207 -6.79 -4.98 -3.20
CA TRP A 207 -6.39 -4.59 -4.54
C TRP A 207 -4.97 -4.03 -4.57
N SER A 208 -4.21 -4.46 -5.57
CA SER A 208 -2.81 -4.17 -5.78
C SER A 208 -2.52 -3.95 -7.26
N LEU A 209 -1.45 -3.25 -7.61
CA LEU A 209 -0.96 -3.13 -8.99
C LEU A 209 0.15 -4.14 -9.25
N ASP A 210 0.05 -4.87 -10.35
CA ASP A 210 1.13 -5.73 -10.84
C ASP A 210 2.19 -4.93 -11.62
N GLU A 211 3.24 -5.60 -12.11
CA GLU A 211 4.32 -4.99 -12.90
C GLU A 211 3.84 -4.37 -14.23
N ARG A 212 2.62 -4.70 -14.69
CA ARG A 212 1.95 -4.17 -15.89
C ARG A 212 0.94 -3.08 -15.56
N LEU A 213 0.95 -2.57 -14.33
CA LEU A 213 -0.01 -1.59 -13.81
C LEU A 213 -1.47 -2.06 -13.89
N ARG A 214 -1.73 -3.39 -13.78
CA ARG A 214 -3.07 -3.96 -13.72
C ARG A 214 -3.48 -4.22 -12.29
N MET A 215 -4.74 -3.98 -12.00
CA MET A 215 -5.32 -4.29 -10.70
C MET A 215 -5.45 -5.80 -10.54
N VAL A 216 -4.81 -6.34 -9.50
CA VAL A 216 -4.82 -7.76 -9.12
C VAL A 216 -5.15 -7.89 -7.64
N ALA A 217 -5.92 -8.92 -7.29
CA ALA A 217 -6.20 -9.24 -5.89
C ALA A 217 -5.01 -9.97 -5.26
N ARG A 218 -4.60 -9.54 -4.05
CA ARG A 218 -3.49 -10.13 -3.30
C ARG A 218 -3.84 -10.26 -1.82
N PRO A 219 -3.41 -11.33 -1.13
CA PRO A 219 -3.64 -11.46 0.30
C PRO A 219 -2.77 -10.47 1.09
N MET A 220 -3.39 -9.75 2.02
CA MET A 220 -2.69 -9.04 3.07
C MET A 220 -2.34 -10.04 4.17
N ILE A 221 -1.06 -10.39 4.31
CA ILE A 221 -0.61 -11.46 5.20
C ILE A 221 -0.29 -10.98 6.61
N ASN A 222 -0.04 -9.69 6.80
CA ASN A 222 0.23 -9.12 8.11
C ASN A 222 -0.17 -7.65 8.19
N VAL A 223 -0.56 -7.21 9.40
CA VAL A 223 -0.78 -5.81 9.80
C VAL A 223 -0.21 -5.65 11.19
N PHE A 224 0.56 -4.59 11.45
CA PHE A 224 1.26 -4.41 12.73
C PHE A 224 1.54 -2.94 13.01
N PRO A 225 1.68 -2.56 14.30
CA PRO A 225 2.05 -1.23 14.71
C PRO A 225 3.53 -0.96 14.44
N SER A 226 3.88 0.27 14.06
CA SER A 226 5.25 0.72 13.79
C SER A 226 5.71 1.86 14.72
N GLY A 227 5.02 2.07 15.83
CA GLY A 227 5.32 3.10 16.83
C GLY A 227 4.79 4.48 16.50
N ARG A 228 5.35 5.51 17.13
CA ARG A 228 5.05 6.92 16.83
C ARG A 228 6.13 7.48 15.91
N LYS A 229 5.69 8.17 14.85
CA LYS A 229 6.57 8.80 13.86
C LYS A 229 5.94 10.08 13.36
N GLU A 230 6.77 10.99 12.84
CA GLU A 230 6.30 12.17 12.13
C GLU A 230 5.53 11.77 10.86
N VAL A 231 4.34 12.31 10.71
CA VAL A 231 3.40 12.03 9.63
C VAL A 231 3.12 13.29 8.83
N PHE A 232 3.01 13.12 7.55
CA PHE A 232 2.66 14.16 6.59
C PHE A 232 1.35 13.81 5.92
N ARG A 233 0.50 14.81 5.72
CA ARG A 233 -0.69 14.71 4.88
C ARG A 233 -0.32 15.10 3.47
N LEU A 234 -0.51 14.18 2.55
CA LEU A 234 -0.34 14.38 1.11
C LEU A 234 -1.71 14.51 0.47
N ARG A 235 -1.93 15.60 -0.28
CA ARG A 235 -3.17 15.84 -1.03
C ARG A 235 -2.90 15.89 -2.54
N LEU A 236 -3.78 15.25 -3.28
CA LEU A 236 -3.75 15.18 -4.73
C LEU A 236 -4.73 16.16 -5.38
N ALA A 237 -4.51 16.49 -6.63
CA ALA A 237 -5.38 17.36 -7.41
C ALA A 237 -6.82 16.82 -7.54
N SER A 238 -6.99 15.49 -7.51
CA SER A 238 -8.31 14.86 -7.45
C SER A 238 -9.03 15.04 -6.09
N GLY A 239 -8.37 15.64 -5.09
CA GLY A 239 -8.89 15.79 -3.74
C GLY A 239 -8.76 14.55 -2.86
N ARG A 240 -8.07 13.50 -3.32
CA ARG A 240 -7.69 12.34 -2.50
C ARG A 240 -6.57 12.72 -1.56
N GLU A 241 -6.60 12.16 -0.35
CA GLU A 241 -5.63 12.47 0.70
C GLU A 241 -5.17 11.18 1.39
N VAL A 242 -3.90 11.16 1.79
CA VAL A 242 -3.35 10.09 2.62
C VAL A 242 -2.36 10.66 3.63
N GLU A 243 -2.33 10.05 4.80
CA GLU A 243 -1.42 10.40 5.89
C GLU A 243 -0.35 9.32 6.00
N ALA A 244 0.91 9.72 5.74
CA ALA A 244 2.04 8.81 5.66
C ALA A 244 3.31 9.42 6.26
N THR A 245 4.24 8.59 6.69
CA THR A 245 5.57 9.03 7.12
C THR A 245 6.41 9.50 5.93
N GLY A 246 7.40 10.37 6.17
CA GLY A 246 8.28 10.91 5.11
C GLY A 246 9.01 9.84 4.30
N SER A 247 9.27 8.68 4.88
CA SER A 247 9.91 7.54 4.21
C SER A 247 8.95 6.68 3.39
N HIS A 248 7.61 6.90 3.45
CA HIS A 248 6.63 6.07 2.73
C HIS A 248 6.76 6.23 1.21
N PRO A 249 6.94 5.13 0.44
CA PRO A 249 7.12 5.24 -1.00
C PRO A 249 5.79 5.35 -1.73
N PHE A 250 5.74 6.26 -2.70
CA PHE A 250 4.64 6.46 -3.65
C PHE A 250 5.11 6.14 -5.07
N MET A 251 4.24 5.53 -5.85
CA MET A 251 4.57 5.14 -7.22
C MET A 251 4.51 6.35 -8.14
N LYS A 252 5.68 6.77 -8.67
CA LYS A 252 5.80 7.65 -9.83
C LYS A 252 5.96 6.81 -11.09
N PHE A 253 5.90 7.45 -12.25
CA PHE A 253 6.12 6.74 -13.51
C PHE A 253 7.51 6.10 -13.60
N GLU A 254 8.51 6.75 -13.03
CA GLU A 254 9.89 6.28 -12.99
C GLU A 254 10.14 5.18 -11.92
N GLY A 255 9.21 4.99 -10.97
CA GLY A 255 9.33 4.00 -9.90
C GLY A 255 8.84 4.53 -8.54
N TRP A 256 9.16 3.82 -7.49
CA TRP A 256 8.75 4.14 -6.13
C TRP A 256 9.62 5.23 -5.50
N THR A 257 9.01 6.32 -5.07
CA THR A 257 9.70 7.52 -4.51
C THR A 257 9.18 7.81 -3.11
N PRO A 258 10.04 7.96 -2.08
CA PRO A 258 9.63 8.35 -0.73
C PRO A 258 8.91 9.69 -0.69
N LEU A 259 7.94 9.85 0.22
CA LEU A 259 7.19 11.11 0.41
C LEU A 259 8.10 12.33 0.58
N ALA A 260 9.17 12.20 1.39
CA ALA A 260 10.11 13.28 1.64
C ALA A 260 10.86 13.79 0.39
N GLN A 261 10.87 13.01 -0.69
CA GLN A 261 11.47 13.38 -1.98
C GLN A 261 10.43 13.89 -2.99
N LEU A 262 9.14 13.72 -2.70
CA LEU A 262 8.08 14.24 -3.55
C LEU A 262 8.01 15.76 -3.46
N LYS A 263 7.64 16.37 -4.59
CA LYS A 263 7.41 17.81 -4.72
C LYS A 263 6.01 18.09 -5.22
N VAL A 264 5.47 19.24 -4.85
CA VAL A 264 4.25 19.76 -5.47
C VAL A 264 4.44 19.82 -6.99
N GLY A 265 3.48 19.26 -7.74
CA GLY A 265 3.56 19.08 -9.19
C GLY A 265 4.02 17.69 -9.64
N ASP A 266 4.59 16.87 -8.76
CA ASP A 266 4.87 15.46 -9.07
C ASP A 266 3.59 14.67 -9.30
N ARG A 267 3.68 13.61 -10.11
CA ARG A 267 2.53 12.74 -10.39
C ARG A 267 2.75 11.35 -9.80
N ILE A 268 1.76 10.89 -9.05
CA ILE A 268 1.77 9.56 -8.42
C ILE A 268 0.59 8.71 -8.90
N ALA A 269 0.73 7.39 -8.77
CA ALA A 269 -0.28 6.46 -9.22
C ALA A 269 -1.49 6.41 -8.28
N ALA A 270 -2.68 6.57 -8.85
CA ALA A 270 -3.97 6.30 -8.24
C ALA A 270 -4.72 5.25 -9.10
N PRO A 271 -5.65 4.46 -8.56
CA PRO A 271 -6.48 3.59 -9.36
C PRO A 271 -7.35 4.41 -10.32
N ARG A 272 -7.37 3.98 -11.58
CA ARG A 272 -8.22 4.55 -12.62
C ARG A 272 -9.56 3.85 -12.71
N ARG A 273 -9.52 2.54 -12.51
CA ARG A 273 -10.68 1.66 -12.36
C ARG A 273 -10.34 0.58 -11.38
N VAL A 274 -11.36 0.05 -10.75
CA VAL A 274 -11.27 -1.07 -9.82
C VAL A 274 -12.13 -2.20 -10.37
N PRO A 275 -11.66 -3.45 -10.41
CA PRO A 275 -12.50 -4.59 -10.82
C PRO A 275 -13.64 -4.85 -9.85
N GLU A 276 -14.58 -5.71 -10.22
CA GLU A 276 -15.56 -6.27 -9.30
C GLU A 276 -14.89 -7.02 -8.16
N PRO A 277 -15.45 -6.97 -6.92
CA PRO A 277 -14.95 -7.79 -5.84
C PRO A 277 -15.09 -9.29 -6.15
N ILE A 278 -14.26 -10.09 -5.49
CA ILE A 278 -14.27 -11.54 -5.68
C ILE A 278 -15.58 -12.15 -5.18
N ASP A 279 -16.07 -11.66 -4.03
CA ASP A 279 -17.25 -12.17 -3.35
C ASP A 279 -18.44 -11.23 -3.60
N THR A 280 -18.98 -11.28 -4.81
CA THR A 280 -20.16 -10.48 -5.17
C THR A 280 -21.44 -11.07 -4.58
N GLN A 281 -22.32 -10.18 -4.08
CA GLN A 281 -23.64 -10.53 -3.56
C GLN A 281 -24.70 -9.61 -4.15
N ARG A 282 -25.70 -10.19 -4.81
CA ARG A 282 -26.81 -9.40 -5.33
C ARG A 282 -27.80 -9.04 -4.22
N MET A 283 -28.30 -7.82 -4.28
CA MET A 283 -29.39 -7.34 -3.43
C MET A 283 -30.69 -7.29 -4.26
N PRO A 284 -31.88 -7.40 -3.61
CA PRO A 284 -33.12 -7.03 -4.28
C PRO A 284 -33.07 -5.59 -4.80
N GLU A 285 -33.49 -5.36 -6.05
CA GLU A 285 -33.40 -4.01 -6.65
C GLU A 285 -34.24 -2.99 -5.88
N SER A 286 -35.38 -3.39 -5.32
CA SER A 286 -36.22 -2.55 -4.48
C SER A 286 -35.51 -2.06 -3.22
N GLU A 287 -34.74 -2.94 -2.55
CA GLU A 287 -33.93 -2.56 -1.39
C GLU A 287 -32.82 -1.62 -1.79
N LEU A 288 -32.14 -1.90 -2.91
CA LEU A 288 -31.03 -1.10 -3.41
C LEU A 288 -31.48 0.33 -3.78
N ILE A 289 -32.64 0.46 -4.45
CA ILE A 289 -33.27 1.74 -4.80
C ILE A 289 -33.65 2.51 -3.53
N SER A 290 -34.36 1.84 -2.60
CA SER A 290 -34.73 2.45 -1.32
C SER A 290 -33.53 2.93 -0.54
N LEU A 291 -32.46 2.13 -0.49
CA LEU A 291 -31.21 2.45 0.19
C LEU A 291 -30.53 3.69 -0.42
N ALA A 292 -30.40 3.74 -1.75
CA ALA A 292 -29.81 4.88 -2.46
C ALA A 292 -30.55 6.19 -2.15
N ARG A 293 -31.88 6.14 -2.15
CA ARG A 293 -32.75 7.28 -1.84
C ARG A 293 -32.64 7.72 -0.38
N MET A 294 -32.63 6.77 0.55
CA MET A 294 -32.49 7.07 1.99
C MET A 294 -31.12 7.66 2.33
N ILE A 295 -30.07 7.25 1.65
CA ILE A 295 -28.74 7.86 1.80
C ILE A 295 -28.73 9.29 1.25
N GLY A 296 -29.34 9.54 0.08
CA GLY A 296 -29.45 10.86 -0.51
C GLY A 296 -30.31 11.81 0.34
N ASP A 297 -31.63 11.65 0.28
CA ASP A 297 -32.63 12.58 0.78
C ASP A 297 -33.35 12.11 2.06
N GLY A 298 -33.03 10.91 2.56
CA GLY A 298 -33.69 10.35 3.74
C GLY A 298 -33.19 10.90 5.07
N SER A 299 -34.08 10.92 6.07
CA SER A 299 -33.74 11.21 7.47
C SER A 299 -34.22 10.06 8.38
N CYS A 300 -33.29 9.51 9.16
CA CYS A 300 -33.49 8.32 10.01
C CYS A 300 -33.07 8.60 11.47
N LEU A 301 -33.58 9.65 12.07
CA LEU A 301 -33.23 10.06 13.44
C LEU A 301 -34.01 9.24 14.47
N LYS A 302 -33.41 9.01 15.64
CA LYS A 302 -34.04 8.33 16.78
C LYS A 302 -35.28 9.08 17.24
N ASN A 303 -36.37 8.35 17.48
CA ASN A 303 -37.65 8.90 17.93
C ASN A 303 -38.37 9.82 16.92
N GLN A 304 -37.97 9.83 15.67
CA GLN A 304 -38.66 10.52 14.58
C GLN A 304 -39.12 9.50 13.52
N PRO A 305 -40.24 9.77 12.80
CA PRO A 305 -40.56 8.95 11.64
C PRO A 305 -39.46 9.03 10.60
N ILE A 306 -39.21 7.92 9.90
CA ILE A 306 -38.31 7.91 8.76
C ILE A 306 -38.91 8.79 7.67
N ARG A 307 -38.25 9.88 7.33
CA ARG A 307 -38.70 10.87 6.35
C ARG A 307 -37.88 10.76 5.08
N TYR A 308 -38.54 11.02 3.96
CA TYR A 308 -37.93 11.11 2.66
C TYR A 308 -38.40 12.41 1.98
N GLU A 309 -37.48 13.23 1.50
CA GLU A 309 -37.78 14.49 0.81
C GLU A 309 -37.57 14.26 -0.70
N PRO A 310 -38.61 13.92 -1.50
CA PRO A 310 -38.45 13.66 -2.92
C PRO A 310 -38.19 14.96 -3.68
N VAL A 311 -37.25 14.89 -4.64
CA VAL A 311 -36.93 16.01 -5.53
C VAL A 311 -38.07 16.22 -6.58
N ASP A 312 -38.72 15.11 -6.99
CA ASP A 312 -39.79 15.11 -7.97
C ASP A 312 -40.72 13.89 -7.80
N GLU A 313 -41.88 13.89 -8.53
CA GLU A 313 -42.87 12.82 -8.50
C GLU A 313 -42.34 11.46 -8.96
N ALA A 314 -41.44 11.41 -9.94
CA ALA A 314 -40.84 10.17 -10.42
C ALA A 314 -39.97 9.52 -9.34
N ASN A 315 -39.25 10.36 -8.56
CA ASN A 315 -38.46 9.90 -7.43
C ASN A 315 -39.34 9.39 -6.30
N LEU A 316 -40.47 10.03 -6.03
CA LEU A 316 -41.48 9.55 -5.06
C LEU A 316 -42.09 8.22 -5.49
N ALA A 317 -42.46 8.10 -6.76
CA ALA A 317 -43.00 6.85 -7.32
C ALA A 317 -42.02 5.69 -7.20
N ALA A 318 -40.73 5.90 -7.49
CA ALA A 318 -39.71 4.86 -7.36
C ALA A 318 -39.57 4.35 -5.92
N VAL A 319 -39.60 5.25 -4.93
CA VAL A 319 -39.55 4.85 -3.50
C VAL A 319 -40.84 4.14 -3.09
N THR A 320 -41.99 4.60 -3.57
CA THR A 320 -43.30 3.98 -3.27
C THR A 320 -43.36 2.54 -3.77
N VAL A 321 -42.97 2.32 -5.02
CA VAL A 321 -42.91 0.97 -5.61
C VAL A 321 -41.93 0.08 -4.86
N SER A 322 -40.75 0.61 -4.57
CA SER A 322 -39.72 -0.14 -3.85
C SER A 322 -40.13 -0.48 -2.41
N ALA A 323 -40.78 0.45 -1.71
CA ALA A 323 -41.27 0.24 -0.36
C ALA A 323 -42.41 -0.81 -0.30
N ALA A 324 -43.26 -0.86 -1.33
CA ALA A 324 -44.32 -1.86 -1.42
C ALA A 324 -43.81 -3.31 -1.56
N HIS A 325 -42.59 -3.49 -2.10
CA HIS A 325 -41.92 -4.79 -2.19
C HIS A 325 -41.15 -5.17 -0.91
N SER A 326 -41.02 -4.25 0.02
CA SER A 326 -40.40 -4.50 1.34
C SER A 326 -41.53 -4.81 2.35
N ASP A 327 -41.46 -5.95 3.02
CA ASP A 327 -42.52 -6.48 3.91
C ASP A 327 -43.25 -5.40 4.76
N GLY A 328 -44.40 -4.94 4.29
CA GLY A 328 -45.34 -4.15 5.05
C GLY A 328 -45.01 -2.65 5.21
N ALA A 329 -44.16 -2.07 4.39
CA ALA A 329 -43.93 -0.62 4.39
C ALA A 329 -44.93 0.09 3.45
N ALA A 330 -45.53 1.18 3.91
CA ALA A 330 -46.32 2.09 3.09
C ALA A 330 -45.85 3.54 3.28
N ILE A 331 -45.89 4.32 2.22
CA ILE A 331 -45.66 5.75 2.27
C ILE A 331 -46.96 6.42 2.67
N ARG A 332 -46.95 7.28 3.69
CA ARG A 332 -48.04 8.15 4.09
C ARG A 332 -47.64 9.59 3.98
N ASP A 333 -48.50 10.39 3.36
CA ASP A 333 -48.33 11.85 3.38
C ASP A 333 -48.73 12.38 4.75
N ASP A 334 -47.79 12.90 5.53
CA ASP A 334 -48.06 13.60 6.78
C ASP A 334 -48.43 15.06 6.45
N TYR A 335 -49.75 15.28 6.27
CA TYR A 335 -50.34 16.54 5.77
C TYR A 335 -50.26 17.74 6.75
N LEU A 336 -49.74 17.60 7.99
CA LEU A 336 -49.95 18.60 9.04
C LEU A 336 -48.77 19.53 9.39
N ALA A 337 -47.53 19.34 8.89
CA ALA A 337 -46.45 20.26 9.27
C ALA A 337 -45.38 20.53 8.19
N ALA A 338 -45.18 19.71 7.24
CA ALA A 338 -44.29 19.95 6.09
C ALA A 338 -44.61 18.84 5.07
N ARG A 339 -44.97 19.11 3.87
CA ARG A 339 -45.31 18.16 2.77
C ARG A 339 -44.24 17.06 2.49
N VAL A 340 -43.78 16.41 3.54
CA VAL A 340 -42.70 15.42 3.49
C VAL A 340 -43.25 14.03 3.73
N PRO A 341 -43.22 13.13 2.73
CA PRO A 341 -43.71 11.76 2.90
C PRO A 341 -42.90 11.01 3.95
N SER A 342 -43.58 10.22 4.78
CA SER A 342 -42.97 9.36 5.78
C SER A 342 -43.17 7.88 5.48
N LEU A 343 -42.11 7.07 5.62
CA LEU A 343 -42.17 5.63 5.52
C LEU A 343 -42.68 5.06 6.85
N ARG A 344 -43.86 4.45 6.83
CA ARG A 344 -44.48 3.81 8.00
C ARG A 344 -44.91 2.37 7.67
N PRO A 345 -45.00 1.47 8.66
CA PRO A 345 -45.52 0.12 8.41
C PRO A 345 -46.97 0.19 7.93
N ALA A 346 -47.33 -0.64 6.95
CA ALA A 346 -48.66 -0.67 6.32
C ALA A 346 -49.77 -1.10 7.27
N ARG A 347 -49.50 -1.87 8.29
CA ARG A 347 -50.45 -2.38 9.28
C ARG A 347 -49.89 -2.29 10.71
N GLN A 348 -50.76 -1.80 11.63
CA GLN A 348 -50.71 -1.86 13.10
C GLN A 348 -49.72 -0.97 13.84
N ARG A 349 -50.20 -0.41 14.99
CA ARG A 349 -49.39 0.16 16.06
C ARG A 349 -48.47 -0.94 16.61
N LEU A 350 -47.17 -0.76 16.42
CA LEU A 350 -46.18 -1.62 17.04
C LEU A 350 -46.25 -1.49 18.56
N PRO A 351 -46.08 -2.59 19.33
CA PRO A 351 -45.91 -2.51 20.78
C PRO A 351 -44.81 -1.55 21.16
N ARG A 352 -44.97 -0.84 22.31
CA ARG A 352 -43.93 0.05 22.82
C ARG A 352 -42.58 -0.70 22.91
N GLY A 353 -41.53 -0.14 22.28
CA GLY A 353 -40.16 -0.69 22.31
C GLY A 353 -39.73 -1.55 21.12
N ARG A 354 -40.60 -1.84 20.13
CA ARG A 354 -40.22 -2.54 18.90
C ARG A 354 -39.88 -1.53 17.77
N CYS A 355 -38.75 -1.73 17.11
CA CYS A 355 -38.37 -1.02 15.88
C CYS A 355 -39.27 -1.47 14.72
N THR A 356 -39.53 -0.56 13.78
CA THR A 356 -40.17 -0.92 12.50
C THR A 356 -39.23 -1.82 11.70
N PRO A 357 -39.70 -2.72 10.83
CA PRO A 357 -38.83 -3.55 9.98
C PRO A 357 -37.81 -2.72 9.20
N ILE A 358 -38.21 -1.58 8.64
CA ILE A 358 -37.31 -0.66 7.94
C ILE A 358 -36.24 -0.08 8.88
N ALA A 359 -36.60 0.33 10.11
CA ALA A 359 -35.64 0.85 11.06
C ALA A 359 -34.65 -0.24 11.51
N ALA A 360 -35.10 -1.48 11.68
CA ALA A 360 -34.24 -2.63 11.99
C ALA A 360 -33.29 -2.95 10.81
N TRP A 361 -33.79 -2.92 9.59
CA TRP A 361 -33.01 -3.09 8.37
C TRP A 361 -31.92 -2.01 8.24
N LEU A 362 -32.29 -0.73 8.37
CA LEU A 362 -31.33 0.38 8.35
C LEU A 362 -30.34 0.33 9.50
N ALA A 363 -30.74 -0.17 10.68
CA ALA A 363 -29.84 -0.40 11.81
C ALA A 363 -28.82 -1.50 11.51
N GLY A 364 -29.26 -2.61 10.91
CA GLY A 364 -28.39 -3.69 10.43
C GLY A 364 -27.37 -3.22 9.38
N LEU A 365 -27.72 -2.21 8.57
CA LEU A 365 -26.83 -1.57 7.61
C LEU A 365 -25.98 -0.44 8.22
N GLY A 366 -26.10 -0.16 9.51
CA GLY A 366 -25.37 0.89 10.20
C GLY A 366 -25.75 2.32 9.80
N LEU A 367 -26.95 2.53 9.22
CA LEU A 367 -27.44 3.86 8.77
C LEU A 367 -28.44 4.49 9.73
N PHE A 368 -29.09 3.71 10.58
CA PHE A 368 -30.08 4.22 11.53
C PHE A 368 -29.43 5.16 12.55
N THR A 369 -30.05 6.29 12.83
CA THR A 369 -29.57 7.39 13.69
C THR A 369 -28.43 8.25 13.15
N LYS A 370 -27.86 7.97 11.98
CA LYS A 370 -26.84 8.82 11.39
C LYS A 370 -27.39 10.14 10.86
N ARG A 371 -26.71 11.22 11.19
CA ARG A 371 -26.96 12.56 10.63
C ARG A 371 -26.39 12.65 9.20
N SER A 372 -26.77 13.69 8.45
CA SER A 372 -26.34 13.85 7.05
C SER A 372 -24.82 13.81 6.86
N HIS A 373 -24.05 14.40 7.80
CA HIS A 373 -22.58 14.42 7.74
C HIS A 373 -21.91 13.09 8.18
N GLU A 374 -22.70 12.16 8.74
CA GLU A 374 -22.20 10.83 9.19
C GLU A 374 -22.58 9.71 8.24
N LYS A 375 -23.38 9.99 7.20
CA LYS A 375 -23.82 9.01 6.22
C LYS A 375 -22.64 8.40 5.47
N CYS A 376 -22.74 7.12 5.14
CA CYS A 376 -21.78 6.36 4.35
C CYS A 376 -22.52 5.33 3.50
N VAL A 377 -21.86 4.76 2.52
CA VAL A 377 -22.41 3.61 1.76
C VAL A 377 -22.19 2.35 2.58
N PRO A 378 -23.24 1.52 2.82
CA PRO A 378 -23.09 0.23 3.50
C PRO A 378 -22.26 -0.77 2.71
N GLU A 379 -21.59 -1.69 3.41
CA GLU A 379 -20.75 -2.72 2.80
C GLU A 379 -21.50 -3.58 1.77
N ALA A 380 -22.77 -3.86 1.99
CA ALA A 380 -23.62 -4.63 1.07
C ALA A 380 -23.64 -4.07 -0.36
N VAL A 381 -23.60 -2.73 -0.51
CA VAL A 381 -23.52 -2.07 -1.83
C VAL A 381 -22.16 -2.28 -2.50
N PHE A 382 -21.08 -2.30 -1.72
CA PHE A 382 -19.76 -2.59 -2.26
C PHE A 382 -19.62 -4.04 -2.74
N ARG A 383 -20.33 -4.98 -2.10
CA ARG A 383 -20.40 -6.38 -2.54
C ARG A 383 -21.29 -6.60 -3.76
N ALA A 384 -22.13 -5.63 -4.12
CA ALA A 384 -23.02 -5.76 -5.27
C ALA A 384 -22.24 -5.80 -6.60
N PRO A 385 -22.70 -6.53 -7.63
CA PRO A 385 -22.08 -6.50 -8.96
C PRO A 385 -22.25 -5.14 -9.63
N ASN A 386 -21.45 -4.86 -10.67
CA ASN A 386 -21.34 -3.53 -11.27
C ASN A 386 -22.63 -3.00 -11.89
N ASP A 387 -23.52 -3.86 -12.37
CA ASP A 387 -24.86 -3.48 -12.85
C ASP A 387 -25.72 -2.90 -11.71
N GLN A 388 -25.66 -3.51 -10.52
CA GLN A 388 -26.36 -3.02 -9.33
C GLN A 388 -25.69 -1.77 -8.73
N VAL A 389 -24.35 -1.69 -8.77
CA VAL A 389 -23.64 -0.46 -8.39
C VAL A 389 -24.06 0.71 -9.30
N ALA A 390 -24.20 0.48 -10.61
CA ALA A 390 -24.69 1.51 -11.52
C ALA A 390 -26.15 1.92 -11.20
N LEU A 391 -27.01 0.97 -10.87
CA LEU A 391 -28.39 1.23 -10.45
C LEU A 391 -28.43 2.05 -9.15
N PHE A 392 -27.63 1.66 -8.15
CA PHE A 392 -27.50 2.40 -6.89
C PHE A 392 -27.06 3.85 -7.13
N LEU A 393 -25.97 4.05 -7.91
CA LEU A 393 -25.46 5.36 -8.24
C LEU A 393 -26.47 6.22 -9.00
N ARG A 394 -27.26 5.63 -9.91
CA ARG A 394 -28.33 6.32 -10.64
C ARG A 394 -29.34 6.94 -9.68
N HIS A 395 -29.82 6.16 -8.74
CA HIS A 395 -30.84 6.62 -7.78
C HIS A 395 -30.26 7.54 -6.71
N LEU A 396 -29.01 7.31 -6.28
CA LEU A 396 -28.30 8.21 -5.36
C LEU A 396 -28.07 9.59 -6.01
N TRP A 397 -27.65 9.59 -7.29
CA TRP A 397 -27.37 10.85 -8.02
C TRP A 397 -28.62 11.68 -8.22
N SER A 398 -29.74 11.03 -8.48
CA SER A 398 -31.03 11.71 -8.63
C SER A 398 -31.58 12.31 -7.32
N ALA A 399 -30.96 12.01 -6.18
CA ALA A 399 -31.31 12.58 -4.89
C ALA A 399 -30.43 13.79 -4.53
N GLY A 400 -29.12 13.73 -4.73
CA GLY A 400 -28.19 14.80 -4.32
C GLY A 400 -27.18 15.20 -5.41
N GLY A 401 -27.36 14.73 -6.64
CA GLY A 401 -26.52 15.05 -7.78
C GLY A 401 -27.08 16.16 -8.66
N SER A 402 -26.33 16.53 -9.71
CA SER A 402 -26.77 17.43 -10.75
C SER A 402 -26.09 17.08 -12.08
N VAL A 403 -26.87 17.15 -13.16
CA VAL A 403 -26.41 16.96 -14.54
C VAL A 403 -26.95 18.11 -15.38
N ARG A 404 -26.06 18.94 -15.93
CA ARG A 404 -26.46 20.07 -16.76
C ARG A 404 -25.43 20.39 -17.82
N TRP A 405 -25.89 20.90 -18.95
CA TRP A 405 -25.04 21.50 -19.97
C TRP A 405 -24.85 23.00 -19.68
N ASP A 406 -23.60 23.46 -19.74
CA ASP A 406 -23.26 24.88 -19.67
C ASP A 406 -23.02 25.40 -21.08
N PRO A 407 -23.97 26.09 -21.71
CA PRO A 407 -23.86 26.54 -23.09
C PRO A 407 -22.81 27.65 -23.27
N THR A 408 -22.57 28.45 -22.22
CA THR A 408 -21.59 29.54 -22.24
C THR A 408 -20.17 29.03 -22.43
N ASN A 409 -19.84 27.95 -21.72
CA ASN A 409 -18.50 27.35 -21.74
C ASN A 409 -18.42 26.13 -22.68
N GLY A 410 -19.52 25.66 -23.23
CA GLY A 410 -19.61 24.46 -24.06
C GLY A 410 -19.17 23.21 -23.30
N GLN A 411 -19.55 23.09 -22.02
CA GLN A 411 -19.11 22.03 -21.13
C GLN A 411 -20.26 21.38 -20.35
N GLY A 412 -20.18 20.07 -20.20
CA GLY A 412 -21.05 19.35 -19.29
C GLY A 412 -20.61 19.50 -17.83
N ARG A 413 -21.56 19.70 -16.95
CA ARG A 413 -21.35 19.71 -15.49
C ARG A 413 -22.10 18.54 -14.87
N VAL A 414 -21.34 17.60 -14.29
CA VAL A 414 -21.86 16.45 -13.57
C VAL A 414 -21.20 16.43 -12.19
N TYR A 415 -21.99 16.56 -11.15
CA TYR A 415 -21.48 16.53 -9.78
C TYR A 415 -22.49 15.93 -8.80
N TYR A 416 -21.99 15.42 -7.68
CA TYR A 416 -22.73 14.97 -6.51
C TYR A 416 -22.25 15.73 -5.29
N GLY A 417 -23.17 16.19 -4.41
CA GLY A 417 -22.86 16.99 -3.23
C GLY A 417 -23.28 16.28 -1.94
N SER A 418 -22.45 16.38 -0.89
CA SER A 418 -22.79 15.90 0.44
C SER A 418 -22.03 16.66 1.54
N THR A 419 -22.63 16.74 2.73
CA THR A 419 -21.92 17.18 3.96
C THR A 419 -21.07 16.05 4.57
N SER A 420 -21.23 14.80 4.14
CA SER A 420 -20.41 13.67 4.56
C SER A 420 -19.22 13.48 3.61
N ARG A 421 -18.01 13.77 4.09
CA ARG A 421 -16.77 13.45 3.36
C ARG A 421 -16.68 11.94 3.10
N ARG A 422 -17.09 11.12 4.09
CA ARG A 422 -17.08 9.65 3.95
C ARG A 422 -17.96 9.18 2.81
N LEU A 423 -19.17 9.71 2.68
CA LEU A 423 -20.07 9.36 1.58
C LEU A 423 -19.49 9.75 0.22
N ILE A 424 -18.83 10.90 0.13
CA ILE A 424 -18.16 11.35 -1.10
C ILE A 424 -17.03 10.39 -1.50
N ASP A 425 -16.21 9.95 -0.54
CA ASP A 425 -15.12 8.99 -0.79
C ASP A 425 -15.69 7.62 -1.23
N ASP A 426 -16.75 7.14 -0.58
CA ASP A 426 -17.47 5.92 -0.92
C ASP A 426 -18.04 5.97 -2.35
N VAL A 427 -18.70 7.08 -2.73
CA VAL A 427 -19.23 7.27 -4.09
C VAL A 427 -18.12 7.35 -5.12
N ALA A 428 -17.00 8.03 -4.80
CA ALA A 428 -15.81 8.06 -5.67
C ALA A 428 -15.26 6.65 -5.93
N GLN A 429 -15.24 5.80 -4.90
CA GLN A 429 -14.81 4.42 -5.01
C GLN A 429 -15.75 3.57 -5.90
N LEU A 430 -17.07 3.74 -5.74
CA LEU A 430 -18.06 3.05 -6.59
C LEU A 430 -17.98 3.50 -8.05
N LEU A 431 -17.69 4.78 -8.31
CA LEU A 431 -17.46 5.28 -9.68
C LEU A 431 -16.25 4.62 -10.34
N LEU A 432 -15.17 4.36 -9.59
CA LEU A 432 -14.01 3.61 -10.12
C LEU A 432 -14.39 2.18 -10.56
N ARG A 433 -15.35 1.54 -9.88
CA ARG A 433 -15.88 0.23 -10.26
C ARG A 433 -16.55 0.23 -11.65
N VAL A 434 -17.26 1.30 -11.98
CA VAL A 434 -17.87 1.49 -13.31
C VAL A 434 -16.92 2.21 -14.30
N GLY A 435 -15.64 2.37 -13.91
CA GLY A 435 -14.57 2.90 -14.76
C GLY A 435 -14.63 4.41 -14.98
N ILE A 436 -15.14 5.16 -14.01
CA ILE A 436 -15.26 6.62 -14.03
C ILE A 436 -14.34 7.21 -12.96
N PHE A 437 -13.43 8.09 -13.37
CA PHE A 437 -12.57 8.83 -12.43
C PHE A 437 -13.24 10.15 -12.01
N SER A 438 -13.14 10.50 -10.73
CA SER A 438 -13.82 11.66 -10.16
C SER A 438 -12.88 12.52 -9.32
N TRP A 439 -13.22 13.82 -9.20
CA TRP A 439 -12.51 14.83 -8.42
C TRP A 439 -13.35 15.30 -7.25
N ILE A 440 -12.73 15.43 -6.09
CA ILE A 440 -13.37 15.85 -4.85
C ILE A 440 -12.93 17.28 -4.56
N THR A 441 -13.89 18.19 -4.37
CA THR A 441 -13.64 19.56 -3.98
C THR A 441 -14.32 19.89 -2.65
N HIS A 442 -13.63 20.62 -1.82
CA HIS A 442 -14.19 21.16 -0.58
C HIS A 442 -14.96 22.45 -0.88
N ALA A 443 -16.14 22.59 -0.34
CA ALA A 443 -16.98 23.76 -0.44
C ALA A 443 -17.34 24.23 0.98
N PRO A 444 -16.55 25.13 1.59
CA PRO A 444 -16.79 25.61 2.93
C PRO A 444 -18.10 26.37 3.01
N LYS A 445 -18.83 26.20 4.11
CA LYS A 445 -20.11 26.87 4.35
C LYS A 445 -20.05 27.69 5.63
N LEU A 446 -20.22 29.01 5.53
CA LEU A 446 -20.29 29.88 6.69
C LEU A 446 -21.50 29.49 7.57
N GLY A 447 -21.25 29.18 8.83
CA GLY A 447 -22.29 28.92 9.83
C GLY A 447 -22.96 27.54 9.74
N GLY A 448 -22.35 26.53 9.07
CA GLY A 448 -22.86 25.18 8.96
C GLY A 448 -21.77 24.13 8.79
N HIS A 449 -22.16 22.88 8.61
CA HIS A 449 -21.20 21.83 8.24
C HIS A 449 -20.65 22.09 6.83
N ASP A 450 -19.35 21.95 6.66
CA ASP A 450 -18.70 21.98 5.36
C ASP A 450 -19.36 20.98 4.39
N SER A 451 -19.35 21.30 3.13
CA SER A 451 -19.84 20.42 2.08
C SER A 451 -18.71 20.00 1.14
N TRP A 452 -18.88 18.85 0.56
CA TRP A 452 -17.95 18.25 -0.39
C TRP A 452 -18.69 18.01 -1.70
N ARG A 453 -18.02 18.24 -2.81
CA ARG A 453 -18.57 17.97 -4.15
C ARG A 453 -17.67 17.02 -4.90
N LEU A 454 -18.29 16.00 -5.48
CA LEU A 454 -17.66 15.02 -6.35
C LEU A 454 -17.99 15.38 -7.79
N HIS A 455 -17.00 15.70 -8.60
CA HIS A 455 -17.15 16.11 -9.99
C HIS A 455 -16.70 15.01 -10.94
N ILE A 456 -17.44 14.82 -12.03
CA ILE A 456 -17.03 14.00 -13.16
C ILE A 456 -16.64 14.93 -14.29
N HIS A 457 -15.35 15.01 -14.57
CA HIS A 457 -14.78 15.82 -15.61
C HIS A 457 -14.42 14.99 -16.85
N GLY A 458 -14.32 15.67 -18.00
CA GLY A 458 -13.94 15.07 -19.27
C GLY A 458 -15.10 14.38 -19.98
N ALA A 459 -15.24 14.69 -21.26
CA ALA A 459 -16.35 14.19 -22.08
C ALA A 459 -16.46 12.66 -22.08
N LYS A 460 -15.32 11.96 -22.08
CA LYS A 460 -15.29 10.48 -22.08
C LYS A 460 -15.93 9.89 -20.84
N ASP A 461 -15.59 10.39 -19.65
CA ASP A 461 -16.12 9.90 -18.40
C ASP A 461 -17.55 10.38 -18.15
N GLN A 462 -17.90 11.60 -18.61
CA GLN A 462 -19.28 12.09 -18.61
C GLN A 462 -20.19 11.26 -19.52
N VAL A 463 -19.76 10.93 -20.75
CA VAL A 463 -20.51 10.05 -21.66
C VAL A 463 -20.65 8.65 -21.05
N ARG A 464 -19.60 8.13 -20.41
CA ARG A 464 -19.66 6.83 -19.72
C ARG A 464 -20.67 6.87 -18.57
N PHE A 465 -20.64 7.93 -17.75
CA PHE A 465 -21.61 8.13 -16.67
C PHE A 465 -23.04 8.16 -17.20
N LEU A 466 -23.31 9.00 -18.19
CA LEU A 466 -24.66 9.15 -18.76
C LEU A 466 -25.21 7.89 -19.41
N ARG A 467 -24.34 7.02 -19.97
CA ARG A 467 -24.77 5.76 -20.62
C ARG A 467 -24.91 4.59 -19.65
N HIS A 468 -23.99 4.45 -18.70
CA HIS A 468 -23.93 3.26 -17.84
C HIS A 468 -24.59 3.48 -16.48
N VAL A 469 -24.46 4.67 -15.92
CA VAL A 469 -25.12 5.06 -14.67
C VAL A 469 -26.44 5.77 -14.99
N GLY A 470 -26.36 6.93 -15.65
CA GLY A 470 -27.51 7.77 -15.91
C GLY A 470 -28.06 8.44 -14.65
N VAL A 471 -29.20 9.11 -14.80
CA VAL A 471 -29.97 9.72 -13.70
C VAL A 471 -31.44 9.43 -13.88
N HIS A 472 -32.21 9.48 -12.79
CA HIS A 472 -33.65 9.21 -12.79
C HIS A 472 -34.40 10.51 -12.49
N GLY A 473 -35.64 10.63 -12.95
CA GLY A 473 -36.51 11.76 -12.67
C GLY A 473 -36.25 12.97 -13.57
N ALA A 474 -36.45 14.18 -13.04
CA ALA A 474 -36.40 15.43 -13.80
C ALA A 474 -35.05 15.68 -14.49
N GLU A 475 -33.94 15.24 -13.91
CA GLU A 475 -32.61 15.40 -14.51
C GLU A 475 -32.36 14.49 -15.72
N ALA A 476 -33.20 13.49 -16.00
CA ALA A 476 -33.03 12.60 -17.14
C ALA A 476 -33.10 13.34 -18.49
N VAL A 477 -33.91 14.38 -18.58
CA VAL A 477 -34.04 15.22 -19.79
C VAL A 477 -32.73 16.00 -20.02
N ALA A 478 -32.19 16.62 -18.97
CA ALA A 478 -30.94 17.35 -19.04
C ALA A 478 -29.76 16.41 -19.38
N ALA A 479 -29.78 15.19 -18.87
CA ALA A 479 -28.80 14.14 -19.16
C ALA A 479 -28.82 13.73 -20.65
N GLN A 480 -30.01 13.57 -21.24
CA GLN A 480 -30.15 13.26 -22.66
C GLN A 480 -29.66 14.40 -23.56
N GLU A 481 -30.01 15.65 -23.21
CA GLU A 481 -29.54 16.82 -23.94
C GLU A 481 -28.01 16.93 -23.86
N MET A 482 -27.44 16.81 -22.67
CA MET A 482 -26.00 16.81 -22.48
C MET A 482 -25.31 15.70 -23.31
N LEU A 483 -25.91 14.51 -23.38
CA LEU A 483 -25.37 13.39 -24.19
C LEU A 483 -25.38 13.71 -25.68
N ARG A 484 -26.37 14.47 -26.20
CA ARG A 484 -26.41 14.95 -27.59
C ARG A 484 -25.27 15.94 -27.84
N GLN A 485 -25.07 16.90 -26.95
CA GLN A 485 -24.03 17.92 -27.05
C GLN A 485 -22.62 17.32 -27.01
N LEU A 486 -22.39 16.29 -26.19
CA LEU A 486 -21.12 15.59 -26.06
C LEU A 486 -20.75 14.71 -27.27
N LYS A 487 -21.67 14.48 -28.23
CA LYS A 487 -21.36 13.79 -29.51
C LYS A 487 -20.59 14.67 -30.51
N GLY A 488 -20.60 15.98 -30.31
CA GLY A 488 -19.87 16.94 -31.16
C GLY A 488 -18.35 17.01 -30.85
N PRO A 489 -17.59 17.85 -31.55
CA PRO A 489 -16.18 18.06 -31.28
C PRO A 489 -16.00 18.72 -29.92
N VAL A 490 -15.53 17.92 -28.94
CA VAL A 490 -15.40 18.34 -27.55
C VAL A 490 -14.11 19.14 -27.34
N ARG A 491 -14.25 20.37 -26.84
CA ARG A 491 -13.13 21.16 -26.32
C ARG A 491 -12.64 20.52 -25.01
N ASN A 492 -11.42 20.01 -25.01
CA ASN A 492 -10.68 19.51 -23.86
C ASN A 492 -10.84 18.02 -23.48
N PRO A 493 -10.24 17.07 -24.24
CA PRO A 493 -10.19 15.66 -23.87
C PRO A 493 -9.10 15.29 -22.83
N ASN A 494 -8.34 16.27 -22.30
CA ASN A 494 -6.98 16.06 -21.75
C ASN A 494 -6.89 15.86 -20.24
N LEU A 495 -7.89 15.34 -19.56
CA LEU A 495 -7.84 15.11 -18.10
C LEU A 495 -7.05 13.86 -17.71
N ASP A 496 -7.07 12.82 -18.54
CA ASP A 496 -6.25 11.60 -18.36
C ASP A 496 -4.99 11.69 -19.24
N SER A 497 -3.99 12.39 -18.74
CA SER A 497 -2.75 12.66 -19.50
C SER A 497 -1.57 11.86 -18.95
N ALA A 498 -0.77 11.29 -19.87
CA ALA A 498 0.47 10.62 -19.51
C ALA A 498 1.55 11.63 -19.06
N PRO A 499 2.47 11.26 -18.15
CA PRO A 499 3.60 12.11 -17.76
C PRO A 499 4.43 12.56 -18.97
N LYS A 500 4.92 13.82 -18.97
CA LYS A 500 5.71 14.38 -20.09
C LYS A 500 6.94 13.54 -20.45
N LYS A 501 7.60 12.94 -19.46
CA LYS A 501 8.80 12.11 -19.66
C LYS A 501 8.55 10.85 -20.50
N VAL A 502 7.36 10.30 -20.48
CA VAL A 502 6.96 9.16 -21.33
C VAL A 502 7.12 9.52 -22.80
N TRP A 503 6.71 10.73 -23.15
CA TRP A 503 6.77 11.20 -24.52
C TRP A 503 8.19 11.45 -25.02
N ALA A 504 9.12 11.80 -24.12
CA ALA A 504 10.54 11.86 -24.48
C ALA A 504 11.10 10.47 -24.83
N GLN A 505 10.67 9.42 -24.11
CA GLN A 505 11.06 8.04 -24.43
C GLN A 505 10.41 7.55 -25.72
N VAL A 506 9.12 7.84 -25.93
CA VAL A 506 8.39 7.52 -27.19
C VAL A 506 9.06 8.19 -28.39
N ARG A 507 9.41 9.48 -28.27
CA ARG A 507 10.09 10.23 -29.32
C ARG A 507 11.42 9.62 -29.74
N ASN A 508 12.23 9.21 -28.77
CA ASN A 508 13.55 8.63 -29.05
C ASN A 508 13.48 7.26 -29.76
N ARG A 509 12.29 6.65 -29.84
CA ARG A 509 12.07 5.33 -30.44
C ARG A 509 11.24 5.35 -31.72
N LEU A 510 10.63 6.50 -32.05
CA LEU A 510 9.80 6.68 -33.26
C LEU A 510 10.54 7.43 -34.35
N SER A 511 10.41 6.96 -35.60
CA SER A 511 10.81 7.72 -36.78
C SER A 511 9.88 8.93 -37.01
N ALA A 512 10.36 9.96 -37.67
CA ALA A 512 9.56 11.13 -38.02
C ALA A 512 8.26 10.77 -38.76
N LYS A 513 8.30 9.76 -39.65
CA LYS A 513 7.14 9.26 -40.40
C LYS A 513 6.11 8.61 -39.45
N GLN A 514 6.55 7.80 -38.51
CA GLN A 514 5.66 7.18 -37.50
C GLN A 514 5.03 8.23 -36.58
N MET A 515 5.75 9.31 -36.24
CA MET A 515 5.20 10.43 -35.45
C MET A 515 4.13 11.23 -36.23
N MET A 516 4.31 11.43 -37.53
CA MET A 516 3.29 12.05 -38.40
C MET A 516 2.03 11.19 -38.49
N ASP A 517 2.17 9.89 -38.71
CA ASP A 517 1.07 8.93 -38.86
C ASP A 517 0.16 8.80 -37.61
N ILE A 518 0.69 9.10 -36.43
CA ILE A 518 -0.08 9.08 -35.15
C ILE A 518 -0.50 10.47 -34.68
N GLN A 519 -0.38 11.49 -35.59
CA GLN A 519 -0.74 12.90 -35.32
C GLN A 519 -0.05 13.51 -34.07
N LEU A 520 1.20 13.15 -33.84
CA LEU A 520 2.05 13.74 -32.82
C LEU A 520 2.84 14.91 -33.41
N HIS A 521 2.21 16.05 -33.64
CA HIS A 521 2.90 17.26 -34.13
C HIS A 521 3.72 17.91 -33.01
N GLU A 522 4.94 18.32 -33.31
CA GLU A 522 5.94 18.88 -32.39
C GLU A 522 5.46 19.99 -31.43
N PRO A 523 4.66 20.97 -31.82
CA PRO A 523 4.30 22.08 -30.95
C PRO A 523 3.41 21.67 -29.75
N THR A 524 2.62 20.61 -29.88
CA THR A 524 1.68 20.16 -28.86
C THR A 524 2.35 19.27 -27.79
N MET A 525 3.47 18.66 -28.12
CA MET A 525 4.20 17.74 -27.23
C MET A 525 4.95 18.46 -26.09
N TRP A 526 5.32 19.71 -26.32
CA TRP A 526 6.17 20.46 -25.38
C TRP A 526 5.38 21.32 -24.40
N LYS A 527 4.20 21.77 -24.76
CA LYS A 527 3.37 22.66 -23.92
C LYS A 527 2.41 21.89 -23.00
N HIS A 528 1.86 20.77 -23.45
CA HIS A 528 0.83 20.03 -22.69
C HIS A 528 1.15 18.53 -22.62
N SER A 529 0.86 17.90 -21.48
CA SER A 529 0.89 16.44 -21.34
C SER A 529 -0.19 15.83 -22.25
N PRO A 530 0.16 14.95 -23.20
CA PRO A 530 -0.83 14.43 -24.14
C PRO A 530 -1.83 13.48 -23.48
N SER A 531 -3.06 13.45 -24.00
CA SER A 531 -4.09 12.55 -23.50
C SER A 531 -3.75 11.09 -23.78
N ARG A 532 -4.21 10.19 -22.93
CA ARG A 532 -4.01 8.74 -23.03
C ARG A 532 -4.60 8.10 -24.30
N SER A 533 -5.52 8.76 -24.98
CA SER A 533 -6.01 8.31 -26.29
C SER A 533 -4.92 8.27 -27.37
N ARG A 534 -3.84 9.05 -27.21
CA ARG A 534 -2.71 9.07 -28.15
C ARG A 534 -1.75 7.89 -27.99
N PRO A 535 -1.28 7.49 -26.76
CA PRO A 535 -0.59 6.21 -26.57
C PRO A 535 -1.37 5.03 -27.12
N HIS A 536 -2.68 5.02 -27.00
CA HIS A 536 -3.52 3.93 -27.51
C HIS A 536 -3.49 3.82 -29.04
N ARG A 537 -3.34 4.95 -29.76
CA ARG A 537 -3.11 4.94 -31.23
C ARG A 537 -1.68 4.54 -31.58
N ALA A 538 -0.71 4.93 -30.74
CA ALA A 538 0.69 4.56 -30.91
C ALA A 538 0.93 3.06 -30.63
N GLU A 539 0.19 2.48 -29.69
CA GLU A 539 0.26 1.07 -29.30
C GLU A 539 0.09 0.10 -30.48
N ALA A 540 -0.83 0.42 -31.41
CA ALA A 540 -1.09 -0.42 -32.58
C ALA A 540 0.09 -0.47 -33.59
N ARG A 541 1.11 0.39 -33.42
CA ARG A 541 2.24 0.55 -34.35
C ARG A 541 3.61 0.45 -33.69
N ILE A 542 3.67 0.33 -32.36
CA ILE A 542 4.92 0.33 -31.60
C ILE A 542 4.87 -0.82 -30.59
N GLU A 543 5.73 -1.79 -30.77
CA GLU A 543 5.95 -2.88 -29.78
C GLU A 543 6.82 -2.40 -28.61
N ASP A 544 6.35 -1.39 -27.86
CA ASP A 544 7.01 -0.93 -26.64
C ASP A 544 6.15 -1.25 -25.42
N ARG A 545 6.71 -2.04 -24.52
CA ARG A 545 6.05 -2.49 -23.28
C ARG A 545 5.57 -1.32 -22.43
N ALA A 546 6.35 -0.25 -22.29
CA ALA A 546 5.99 0.90 -21.47
C ALA A 546 4.79 1.68 -22.05
N ILE A 547 4.68 1.75 -23.39
CA ILE A 547 3.55 2.37 -24.08
C ILE A 547 2.28 1.53 -23.91
N HIS A 548 2.41 0.20 -24.02
CA HIS A 548 1.31 -0.73 -23.77
C HIS A 548 0.80 -0.63 -22.31
N GLU A 549 1.70 -0.61 -21.34
CA GLU A 549 1.36 -0.49 -19.92
C GLU A 549 0.66 0.85 -19.61
N LEU A 550 1.11 1.96 -20.21
CA LEU A 550 0.44 3.25 -20.09
C LEU A 550 -0.92 3.30 -20.75
N ALA A 551 -1.04 2.72 -21.93
CA ALA A 551 -2.29 2.74 -22.70
C ALA A 551 -3.38 1.89 -22.03
N ARG A 552 -3.03 0.72 -21.52
CA ARG A 552 -3.96 -0.30 -20.99
C ARG A 552 -3.95 -0.46 -19.48
N GLY A 553 -2.97 0.09 -18.75
CA GLY A 553 -2.86 -0.03 -17.30
C GLY A 553 -4.06 0.59 -16.55
N ASP A 554 -4.29 0.14 -15.33
CA ASP A 554 -5.37 0.60 -14.46
C ASP A 554 -4.93 1.76 -13.55
N ALA A 555 -3.71 2.31 -13.75
CA ALA A 555 -3.19 3.46 -13.03
C ALA A 555 -3.56 4.79 -13.70
N TYR A 556 -3.98 5.75 -12.90
CA TYR A 556 -4.13 7.17 -13.20
C TYR A 556 -2.98 7.94 -12.55
N TRP A 557 -2.40 8.92 -13.24
CA TRP A 557 -1.27 9.71 -12.73
C TRP A 557 -1.77 11.03 -12.17
N ASP A 558 -2.04 11.07 -10.87
CA ASP A 558 -2.59 12.22 -10.17
C ASP A 558 -1.48 13.15 -9.65
N THR A 559 -1.76 14.45 -9.63
CA THR A 559 -0.77 15.47 -9.29
C THR A 559 -0.78 15.77 -7.80
N VAL A 560 0.38 15.79 -7.17
CA VAL A 560 0.57 16.25 -5.79
C VAL A 560 0.38 17.76 -5.74
N VAL A 561 -0.56 18.23 -4.93
CA VAL A 561 -0.86 19.66 -4.76
C VAL A 561 -0.42 20.21 -3.42
N GLU A 562 -0.31 19.34 -2.40
CA GLU A 562 0.06 19.76 -1.06
C GLU A 562 0.71 18.63 -0.27
N ILE A 563 1.72 18.97 0.53
CA ILE A 563 2.35 18.08 1.52
C ILE A 563 2.53 18.92 2.80
N THR A 564 1.87 18.52 3.89
CA THR A 564 1.91 19.24 5.17
C THR A 564 2.23 18.30 6.32
N SER A 565 3.13 18.68 7.24
CA SER A 565 3.37 17.91 8.47
C SER A 565 2.15 18.04 9.40
N ILE A 566 1.75 16.91 9.99
CA ILE A 566 0.67 16.83 10.98
C ILE A 566 1.18 16.34 12.34
N GLY A 567 2.51 16.33 12.53
CA GLY A 567 3.17 15.92 13.75
C GLY A 567 3.24 14.42 13.96
N ASP A 568 3.65 14.03 15.16
CA ASP A 568 3.86 12.62 15.53
C ASP A 568 2.54 11.88 15.75
N GLN A 569 2.34 10.80 15.01
CA GLN A 569 1.16 9.92 15.10
C GLN A 569 1.56 8.46 15.33
N HIS A 570 0.65 7.67 15.91
CA HIS A 570 0.77 6.22 15.88
C HIS A 570 0.57 5.70 14.46
N VAL A 571 1.55 4.96 13.96
CA VAL A 571 1.56 4.48 12.58
C VAL A 571 1.61 2.97 12.50
N PHE A 572 1.07 2.48 11.39
CA PHE A 572 0.91 1.06 11.08
C PHE A 572 1.51 0.76 9.71
N ASP A 573 1.80 -0.51 9.51
CA ASP A 573 2.20 -1.00 8.20
C ASP A 573 1.54 -2.36 7.92
N GLY A 574 1.40 -2.68 6.63
CA GLY A 574 0.79 -3.90 6.15
C GLY A 574 1.69 -4.64 5.17
N THR A 575 1.55 -5.95 5.12
CA THR A 575 2.31 -6.83 4.24
C THR A 575 1.38 -7.46 3.21
N VAL A 576 1.59 -7.19 1.93
CA VAL A 576 0.87 -7.79 0.81
C VAL A 576 1.79 -8.69 0.01
N SER A 577 1.37 -9.93 -0.24
CA SER A 577 2.20 -10.94 -0.92
C SER A 577 2.30 -10.69 -2.43
N GLY A 578 3.49 -10.83 -2.98
CA GLY A 578 3.77 -10.90 -4.42
C GLY A 578 3.98 -9.55 -5.09
N THR A 579 3.06 -8.60 -4.99
CA THR A 579 3.14 -7.30 -5.66
C THR A 579 3.76 -6.20 -4.81
N HIS A 580 3.84 -6.40 -3.49
CA HIS A 580 4.45 -5.46 -2.53
C HIS A 580 3.80 -4.06 -2.51
N ASN A 581 2.54 -3.96 -2.91
CA ASN A 581 1.77 -2.73 -2.87
C ASN A 581 0.28 -3.01 -2.65
N PHE A 582 -0.46 -1.98 -2.32
CA PHE A 582 -1.92 -2.04 -2.14
C PHE A 582 -2.54 -0.66 -2.41
N VAL A 583 -3.85 -0.65 -2.59
CA VAL A 583 -4.61 0.60 -2.73
C VAL A 583 -5.19 0.99 -1.38
N ALA A 584 -4.93 2.22 -0.95
CA ALA A 584 -5.59 2.82 0.20
C ALA A 584 -5.90 4.30 -0.03
N ASN A 585 -7.04 4.78 0.48
CA ASN A 585 -7.57 6.14 0.25
C ASN A 585 -7.58 6.51 -1.25
N GLY A 586 -7.77 5.53 -2.14
CA GLY A 586 -7.72 5.72 -3.58
C GLY A 586 -6.34 6.07 -4.15
N ILE A 587 -5.25 5.69 -3.49
CA ILE A 587 -3.85 5.90 -3.90
C ILE A 587 -3.11 4.55 -3.85
N SER A 588 -2.18 4.31 -4.78
CA SER A 588 -1.34 3.12 -4.77
C SER A 588 -0.14 3.33 -3.85
N LEU A 589 0.00 2.48 -2.82
CA LEU A 589 0.97 2.58 -1.74
C LEU A 589 1.85 1.34 -1.69
N HIS A 590 3.12 1.49 -1.32
CA HIS A 590 4.07 0.39 -1.18
C HIS A 590 4.01 -0.23 0.22
N ASN A 591 4.35 -1.50 0.33
CA ASN A 591 4.55 -2.17 1.61
C ASN A 591 6.05 -2.48 1.89
N SER A 592 6.37 -3.02 3.04
CA SER A 592 7.73 -3.09 3.58
C SER A 592 8.61 -4.25 3.11
N LEU A 593 9.92 -4.12 3.33
CA LEU A 593 11.05 -4.89 2.80
C LEU A 593 11.33 -6.28 3.45
N GLU A 594 10.95 -6.52 4.72
CA GLU A 594 11.29 -7.79 5.43
C GLU A 594 10.57 -9.03 4.88
N GLN A 595 9.85 -8.86 3.79
CA GLN A 595 8.99 -9.90 3.22
C GLN A 595 9.76 -11.04 2.57
N ASP A 596 10.93 -10.77 2.02
CA ASP A 596 11.71 -11.75 1.29
C ASP A 596 12.37 -12.80 2.20
N ALA A 597 12.69 -12.44 3.45
CA ALA A 597 13.31 -13.37 4.39
C ALA A 597 12.30 -14.40 4.94
N ASP A 598 12.66 -15.69 4.95
CA ASP A 598 11.88 -16.75 5.59
C ASP A 598 12.01 -16.71 7.11
N VAL A 599 13.17 -16.29 7.60
CA VAL A 599 13.50 -16.15 9.03
C VAL A 599 14.13 -14.78 9.25
N VAL A 600 13.69 -14.08 10.29
CA VAL A 600 14.31 -12.83 10.75
C VAL A 600 14.73 -13.00 12.20
N ILE A 601 16.04 -12.88 12.45
CA ILE A 601 16.63 -12.89 13.79
C ILE A 601 17.06 -11.46 14.14
N LEU A 602 16.46 -10.88 15.17
CA LEU A 602 16.86 -9.61 15.76
C LEU A 602 17.78 -9.89 16.94
N LEU A 603 18.91 -9.22 16.97
CA LEU A 603 19.89 -9.38 18.03
C LEU A 603 19.77 -8.20 19.00
N HIS A 604 19.56 -8.50 20.28
CA HIS A 604 19.47 -7.54 21.36
C HIS A 604 20.49 -7.85 22.44
N ARG A 605 21.17 -6.83 22.93
CA ARG A 605 22.08 -6.89 24.08
C ARG A 605 21.74 -5.75 25.02
N PRO A 606 21.27 -6.02 26.23
CA PRO A 606 20.96 -4.97 27.20
C PRO A 606 22.16 -4.10 27.55
N ASP A 607 23.34 -4.71 27.80
CA ASP A 607 24.59 -4.04 28.15
C ASP A 607 25.20 -3.15 27.03
N ALA A 608 24.71 -3.27 25.82
CA ALA A 608 25.12 -2.38 24.73
C ALA A 608 24.46 -0.99 24.83
N PHE A 609 23.35 -0.88 25.56
CA PHE A 609 22.58 0.34 25.78
C PHE A 609 22.73 0.88 27.20
N ASP A 610 22.87 -0.02 28.18
CA ASP A 610 23.08 0.29 29.59
C ASP A 610 24.17 -0.65 30.14
N ARG A 611 25.35 -0.07 30.51
CA ARG A 611 26.48 -0.87 30.98
C ARG A 611 26.24 -1.52 32.35
N ASP A 612 25.34 -0.96 33.13
CA ASP A 612 25.00 -1.41 34.47
C ASP A 612 23.77 -2.33 34.49
N ASP A 613 23.28 -2.76 33.30
CA ASP A 613 22.15 -3.68 33.21
C ASP A 613 22.46 -5.01 33.90
N PRO A 614 21.58 -5.52 34.78
CA PRO A 614 21.80 -6.77 35.54
C PRO A 614 21.95 -8.00 34.63
N ARG A 615 21.55 -7.92 33.36
CA ARG A 615 21.74 -8.96 32.35
C ARG A 615 23.06 -8.77 31.55
N GLY A 616 24.04 -8.10 32.11
CA GLY A 616 25.36 -7.95 31.51
C GLY A 616 25.97 -9.31 31.13
N GLY A 617 26.48 -9.43 29.90
CA GLY A 617 26.99 -10.69 29.35
C GLY A 617 25.98 -11.55 28.61
N GLU A 618 24.68 -11.19 28.60
CA GLU A 618 23.63 -11.90 27.88
C GLU A 618 23.30 -11.21 26.54
N ALA A 619 22.85 -12.03 25.59
CA ALA A 619 22.29 -11.55 24.33
C ALA A 619 21.03 -12.34 23.98
N ASP A 620 20.01 -11.65 23.53
CA ASP A 620 18.76 -12.25 23.07
C ASP A 620 18.76 -12.37 21.52
N PHE A 621 18.58 -13.59 21.03
CA PHE A 621 18.29 -13.88 19.64
C PHE A 621 16.79 -13.98 19.48
N ILE A 622 16.16 -12.89 19.04
CA ILE A 622 14.71 -12.78 18.89
C ILE A 622 14.34 -13.26 17.48
N LEU A 623 13.76 -14.46 17.39
CA LEU A 623 13.15 -14.97 16.15
C LEU A 623 11.85 -14.20 15.92
N ALA A 624 11.97 -13.02 15.30
CA ALA A 624 10.83 -12.12 15.11
C ALA A 624 9.94 -12.49 13.91
N LYS A 625 10.49 -13.27 12.97
CA LYS A 625 9.76 -13.89 11.86
C LYS A 625 10.27 -15.31 11.62
N HIS A 626 9.35 -16.24 11.47
CA HIS A 626 9.64 -17.62 11.08
C HIS A 626 8.48 -18.15 10.21
N ARG A 627 8.73 -18.33 8.90
CA ARG A 627 7.67 -18.65 7.93
C ARG A 627 6.98 -19.98 8.20
N ASN A 628 7.74 -20.98 8.67
CA ASN A 628 7.27 -22.34 8.85
C ASN A 628 7.32 -22.80 10.32
N GLY A 629 7.43 -21.88 11.27
CA GLY A 629 7.53 -22.22 12.69
C GLY A 629 7.17 -21.07 13.63
N PRO A 630 7.16 -21.31 14.93
CA PRO A 630 6.84 -20.30 15.93
C PRO A 630 7.95 -19.26 16.07
N THR A 631 7.58 -18.06 16.46
CA THR A 631 8.51 -17.02 16.93
C THR A 631 8.97 -17.34 18.35
N LYS A 632 10.25 -17.12 18.66
CA LYS A 632 10.85 -17.45 19.95
C LYS A 632 12.03 -16.52 20.24
N THR A 633 12.29 -16.27 21.50
CA THR A 633 13.54 -15.65 21.96
C THR A 633 14.44 -16.71 22.58
N VAL A 634 15.71 -16.70 22.17
CA VAL A 634 16.76 -17.56 22.72
C VAL A 634 17.82 -16.66 23.34
N THR A 635 18.02 -16.77 24.65
CA THR A 635 19.06 -16.05 25.36
C THR A 635 20.36 -16.86 25.34
N VAL A 636 21.46 -16.20 25.03
CA VAL A 636 22.82 -16.76 24.92
C VAL A 636 23.81 -15.88 25.67
N ALA A 637 24.96 -16.45 26.08
CA ALA A 637 26.08 -15.67 26.58
C ALA A 637 26.84 -15.02 25.42
N HIS A 638 27.13 -13.73 25.53
CA HIS A 638 28.04 -13.10 24.58
C HIS A 638 29.47 -13.03 25.13
N GLN A 639 30.40 -13.44 24.30
CA GLN A 639 31.85 -13.38 24.56
C GLN A 639 32.52 -12.58 23.43
N LEU A 640 32.11 -11.31 23.27
CA LEU A 640 32.56 -10.49 22.15
C LEU A 640 34.05 -10.14 22.20
N HIS A 641 34.66 -10.19 23.40
CA HIS A 641 36.11 -10.11 23.56
C HIS A 641 36.84 -11.31 22.90
N LEU A 642 36.14 -12.44 22.73
CA LEU A 642 36.56 -13.63 21.98
C LEU A 642 35.85 -13.75 20.63
N SER A 643 35.15 -12.71 20.16
CA SER A 643 34.42 -12.68 18.89
C SER A 643 33.43 -13.84 18.69
N ARG A 644 32.65 -14.23 19.73
CA ARG A 644 31.70 -15.34 19.65
C ARG A 644 30.52 -15.20 20.59
N PHE A 645 29.47 -15.97 20.31
CA PHE A 645 28.38 -16.28 21.23
C PHE A 645 28.51 -17.73 21.74
N ALA A 646 28.00 -18.00 22.92
CA ALA A 646 28.03 -19.32 23.55
C ALA A 646 26.65 -19.62 24.18
N ASN A 647 26.34 -20.91 24.36
CA ASN A 647 25.16 -21.30 25.10
C ASN A 647 25.30 -20.86 26.56
N MET A 648 24.17 -20.48 27.17
CA MET A 648 24.13 -20.30 28.63
C MET A 648 24.47 -21.63 29.31
N ALA A 649 25.28 -21.59 30.39
CA ALA A 649 25.42 -22.74 31.24
C ALA A 649 24.05 -23.08 31.85
N ARG A 650 23.66 -24.33 31.73
CA ARG A 650 22.46 -24.87 32.39
C ARG A 650 22.80 -25.16 33.84
#